data_8de55e7d0f61c2d45e9bcdbb5bccc004
#
_entry.id   8de55e7d0f61c2d45e9bcdbb5bccc004
#
_cell.length_a   1.000
_cell.length_b   1.000
_cell.length_c   1.000
_cell.angle_alpha   90.00
_cell.angle_beta   90.00
_cell.angle_gamma   90.00
#
_symmetry.space_group_name_H-M   'P 1'
#
loop_
_entity.id
_entity.type
_entity.pdbx_description
1 polymer ?
#
loop_
_entity_poly.entity_id
_entity_poly.type
_entity_poly.pdbx_seq_one_letter_code
_entity_poly.pdbx_strand_id
1 'polypeptide(L)'
;MNKIRLFITLFACAAITAANAQTYPYKDTSLSFHERAKDLVSRMTLEEKINQVGHQTLAISRLGVSGYNYWNEALHGVARSGIATSFPSSRAMSSTWNLDLIYKCAEATANEARWYNKNKGKGLVYWCPTINMSRDPRWGRDEENYGEDPFLTGKIAVEFVKGMQGNDPKYYKTIATAKHFAANNFEGGRHSTSSNMDYRNLREYYLPAFEMAVKEGNVRSIMSAYNSLNGIPCCASHELLIDILRTEWGFNGFVVSDCGAIDDIWQSNRHAYVATAEEASAISIINGEDLNCGNTFQQYCKSAIDKGLMTEAHLDTALVRVFEARFSVGEFDSNNPFANSGDGMLECDEHRALALQASKEAIVLLKNSNSLLPLDASKVNKIAVIGPYGNAIQLGGYSGTPTYQKTILSAVADAMGYDISSSGTVEAEQFDSKNAKGDVDNAGIGNIQNGDVFIYNNVDFGNGKKKLDYSYAGRYGNRQFTIRIDNATSGKIVYQETLPATANNWTTFVTKSIDLSAEAQAITGKHTVYLIFNKLSTADDTNKYIINVDWFKFYNEGDSNPTALGNKVMYAQGCDVAGTKNQALFDEAVAMAADADYVILTLGTDLNVSDESHDRKNLNLPGAQQQLLEAVYKANPNTIAVLVTCSSLTINWAQENIPAIMSAWYDGQEQGQAISDVIFGKHNPGGKLTTTWYNSVSDLPSDLTNYDIRGAKYTYMYHDKTPLYPFGYGLSYTTYNYNNLSISKNTLNAGEEITVSADITNSGKVAGAEIVQLYAHANSSLDRPIKQLVGFARVELAPGETKTVTMPLKHEQLAYYNDTNHTFDVEEGTVDILVGASSADIRLKGQINTGGATVKTTYKSNPTGIESALRNDKIEGERVYNIAGHCVGTAKNFDSLPKGFYIIGGKKYIKRIR
;
A
#
# COMPACT_ATOMS: atom_id res chain seq x y z
N MET A 1 45.43 -36.35 53.76
CA MET A 1 44.74 -37.11 52.70
C MET A 1 43.28 -36.73 52.53
N ASN A 2 42.61 -36.14 53.50
CA ASN A 2 41.16 -35.79 53.36
C ASN A 2 40.82 -34.52 52.58
N LYS A 3 41.81 -33.58 52.40
CA LYS A 3 41.58 -32.37 51.62
C LYS A 3 41.69 -32.56 50.09
N ILE A 4 42.46 -33.57 49.66
CA ILE A 4 42.66 -33.88 48.22
C ILE A 4 41.42 -34.66 47.67
N ARG A 5 40.79 -35.49 48.48
CA ARG A 5 39.57 -36.22 48.09
C ARG A 5 38.35 -35.30 47.90
N LEU A 6 38.23 -34.26 48.69
CA LEU A 6 37.14 -33.28 48.60
C LEU A 6 37.26 -32.42 47.31
N PHE A 7 38.48 -32.07 46.87
CA PHE A 7 38.69 -31.30 45.65
C PHE A 7 38.44 -32.15 44.37
N ILE A 8 38.76 -33.44 44.40
CA ILE A 8 38.51 -34.30 43.23
C ILE A 8 37.03 -34.60 43.09
N THR A 9 36.27 -34.71 44.18
CA THR A 9 34.82 -34.94 44.14
C THR A 9 34.06 -33.72 43.72
N LEU A 10 34.49 -32.50 44.08
CA LEU A 10 33.90 -31.23 43.62
C LEU A 10 34.23 -30.96 42.13
N PHE A 11 35.44 -31.33 41.65
CA PHE A 11 35.77 -31.20 40.23
C PHE A 11 35.05 -32.24 39.35
N ALA A 12 34.79 -33.43 39.85
CA ALA A 12 33.99 -34.43 39.13
C ALA A 12 32.50 -34.08 39.09
N CYS A 13 31.91 -33.47 40.15
CA CYS A 13 30.55 -32.96 40.12
C CYS A 13 30.41 -31.71 39.24
N ALA A 14 31.40 -30.80 39.19
CA ALA A 14 31.39 -29.67 38.28
C ALA A 14 31.56 -30.07 36.79
N ALA A 15 32.33 -31.15 36.52
CA ALA A 15 32.46 -31.67 35.14
C ALA A 15 31.25 -32.45 34.67
N ILE A 16 30.42 -33.04 35.57
CA ILE A 16 29.22 -33.73 35.20
C ILE A 16 28.03 -32.77 34.99
N THR A 17 28.03 -31.58 35.61
CA THR A 17 27.00 -30.54 35.34
C THR A 17 27.31 -29.71 34.09
N ALA A 18 28.50 -29.77 33.52
CA ALA A 18 28.86 -29.11 32.25
C ALA A 18 28.60 -29.97 31.00
N ALA A 19 28.16 -31.22 31.16
CA ALA A 19 28.09 -32.15 30.04
C ALA A 19 26.67 -32.64 29.74
N ASN A 20 25.68 -31.76 29.66
CA ASN A 20 24.39 -32.03 28.96
C ASN A 20 23.56 -30.76 28.74
N ALA A 21 24.13 -29.73 28.23
CA ALA A 21 23.37 -28.78 27.42
C ALA A 21 23.13 -29.47 26.08
N GLN A 22 22.08 -30.27 25.99
CA GLN A 22 21.64 -30.83 24.71
C GLN A 22 21.35 -29.65 23.77
N THR A 23 22.32 -29.36 22.91
CA THR A 23 22.11 -28.35 21.86
C THR A 23 21.12 -28.93 20.88
N TYR A 24 19.89 -28.44 20.92
CA TYR A 24 18.85 -28.84 19.96
C TYR A 24 19.26 -28.46 18.55
N PRO A 25 19.07 -29.32 17.54
CA PRO A 25 19.40 -29.03 16.15
C PRO A 25 18.83 -27.71 15.62
N TYR A 26 17.64 -27.28 16.05
CA TYR A 26 17.08 -26.00 15.62
C TYR A 26 17.89 -24.77 16.10
N LYS A 27 18.79 -24.92 17.06
CA LYS A 27 19.71 -23.88 17.54
C LYS A 27 21.05 -23.87 16.79
N ASP A 28 21.32 -24.88 15.99
CA ASP A 28 22.54 -24.99 15.19
C ASP A 28 22.42 -24.13 13.91
N THR A 29 23.15 -23.04 13.89
CA THR A 29 23.14 -22.07 12.76
C THR A 29 23.85 -22.61 11.50
N SER A 30 24.51 -23.76 11.56
CA SER A 30 25.10 -24.44 10.40
C SER A 30 24.09 -25.23 9.57
N LEU A 31 22.95 -25.60 10.18
CA LEU A 31 21.85 -26.26 9.50
C LEU A 31 21.01 -25.29 8.68
N SER A 32 20.34 -25.78 7.65
CA SER A 32 19.40 -25.00 6.85
C SER A 32 18.20 -24.58 7.71
N PHE A 33 17.54 -23.46 7.34
CA PHE A 33 16.32 -23.03 8.04
C PHE A 33 15.23 -24.10 8.01
N HIS A 34 15.12 -24.86 6.91
CA HIS A 34 14.20 -25.98 6.81
C HIS A 34 14.46 -27.08 7.86
N GLU A 35 15.69 -27.52 7.98
CA GLU A 35 16.06 -28.54 8.96
C GLU A 35 15.81 -28.07 10.39
N ARG A 36 16.15 -26.80 10.68
CA ARG A 36 15.91 -26.15 11.97
C ARG A 36 14.42 -26.03 12.27
N ALA A 37 13.61 -25.57 11.31
CA ALA A 37 12.16 -25.46 11.45
C ALA A 37 11.51 -26.83 11.69
N LYS A 38 11.92 -27.85 10.94
CA LYS A 38 11.43 -29.22 11.10
C LYS A 38 11.76 -29.81 12.47
N ASP A 39 12.97 -29.59 12.97
CA ASP A 39 13.37 -30.04 14.32
C ASP A 39 12.55 -29.30 15.40
N LEU A 40 12.41 -27.97 15.27
CA LEU A 40 11.63 -27.17 16.23
C LEU A 40 10.16 -27.61 16.27
N VAL A 41 9.50 -27.76 15.13
CA VAL A 41 8.09 -28.16 15.02
C VAL A 41 7.88 -29.58 15.59
N SER A 42 8.82 -30.50 15.34
CA SER A 42 8.75 -31.87 15.88
C SER A 42 8.76 -31.95 17.41
N ARG A 43 9.21 -30.89 18.09
CA ARG A 43 9.28 -30.80 19.55
C ARG A 43 8.05 -30.15 20.17
N MET A 44 7.15 -29.59 19.36
CA MET A 44 5.92 -28.96 19.84
C MET A 44 4.86 -30.02 20.15
N THR A 45 4.08 -29.78 21.21
CA THR A 45 2.84 -30.51 21.44
C THR A 45 1.78 -30.08 20.42
N LEU A 46 0.74 -30.91 20.23
CA LEU A 46 -0.38 -30.55 19.35
C LEU A 46 -1.01 -29.22 19.72
N GLU A 47 -1.19 -28.92 21.01
CA GLU A 47 -1.76 -27.66 21.48
C GLU A 47 -0.83 -26.46 21.13
N GLU A 48 0.48 -26.62 21.32
CA GLU A 48 1.45 -25.60 20.90
C GLU A 48 1.43 -25.37 19.39
N LYS A 49 1.36 -26.44 18.56
CA LYS A 49 1.23 -26.34 17.09
C LYS A 49 -0.02 -25.57 16.69
N ILE A 50 -1.18 -25.91 17.28
CA ILE A 50 -2.45 -25.23 17.01
C ILE A 50 -2.37 -23.74 17.36
N ASN A 51 -1.68 -23.40 18.43
CA ASN A 51 -1.50 -22.00 18.80
C ASN A 51 -0.63 -21.23 17.78
N GLN A 52 0.31 -21.91 17.10
CA GLN A 52 1.25 -21.25 16.17
C GLN A 52 0.69 -21.05 14.74
N VAL A 53 -0.48 -21.58 14.37
CA VAL A 53 -1.10 -21.37 13.04
C VAL A 53 -2.03 -20.15 12.97
N GLY A 54 -2.08 -19.32 13.99
CA GLY A 54 -2.77 -18.02 14.01
C GLY A 54 -1.81 -16.84 13.80
N HIS A 55 -2.32 -15.72 13.37
CA HIS A 55 -1.50 -14.51 13.18
C HIS A 55 -0.93 -13.92 14.48
N GLN A 56 -1.57 -14.18 15.61
CA GLN A 56 -1.05 -13.91 16.96
C GLN A 56 -0.79 -15.21 17.67
N THR A 57 0.45 -15.42 18.11
CA THR A 57 0.87 -16.66 18.74
C THR A 57 1.35 -16.46 20.17
N LEU A 58 1.16 -17.46 21.02
CA LEU A 58 1.73 -17.47 22.37
C LEU A 58 3.20 -17.92 22.34
N ALA A 59 3.93 -17.53 23.37
CA ALA A 59 5.30 -18.01 23.58
C ALA A 59 5.32 -19.51 23.94
N ILE A 60 6.35 -20.22 23.45
CA ILE A 60 6.67 -21.58 23.89
C ILE A 60 7.99 -21.51 24.67
N SER A 61 7.90 -21.08 25.94
CA SER A 61 9.07 -20.74 26.78
C SER A 61 10.08 -21.89 26.88
N ARG A 62 9.60 -23.17 26.98
CA ARG A 62 10.47 -24.35 27.05
C ARG A 62 11.32 -24.58 25.82
N LEU A 63 10.91 -24.04 24.66
CA LEU A 63 11.65 -24.08 23.38
C LEU A 63 12.33 -22.73 23.04
N GLY A 64 12.18 -21.71 23.89
CA GLY A 64 12.73 -20.39 23.63
C GLY A 64 12.09 -19.69 22.42
N VAL A 65 10.84 -20.02 22.11
CA VAL A 65 10.05 -19.38 21.07
C VAL A 65 9.25 -18.26 21.69
N SER A 66 9.44 -17.03 21.19
CA SER A 66 8.68 -15.86 21.63
C SER A 66 7.27 -15.86 21.06
N GLY A 67 6.32 -15.21 21.75
CA GLY A 67 5.05 -14.85 21.16
C GLY A 67 5.30 -13.93 19.96
N TYR A 68 4.49 -14.07 18.91
CA TYR A 68 4.72 -13.36 17.66
C TYR A 68 3.41 -12.80 17.11
N ASN A 69 3.48 -11.61 16.50
CA ASN A 69 2.39 -11.06 15.71
C ASN A 69 2.87 -10.90 14.26
N TYR A 70 2.23 -11.65 13.35
CA TYR A 70 2.51 -11.61 11.91
C TYR A 70 1.84 -10.42 11.21
N TRP A 71 0.82 -9.80 11.83
CA TRP A 71 0.08 -8.71 11.23
C TRP A 71 0.82 -7.38 11.39
N ASN A 72 1.59 -7.01 10.39
CA ASN A 72 2.14 -5.67 10.24
C ASN A 72 1.89 -5.21 8.80
N GLU A 73 1.69 -3.91 8.61
CA GLU A 73 1.37 -3.30 7.31
C GLU A 73 2.43 -2.27 6.95
N ALA A 74 2.77 -2.18 5.66
CA ALA A 74 3.76 -1.22 5.18
C ALA A 74 3.65 -0.98 3.65
N LEU A 75 2.48 -0.60 3.15
CA LEU A 75 2.31 -0.35 1.71
C LEU A 75 3.19 0.81 1.23
N HIS A 76 3.28 1.89 2.02
CA HIS A 76 4.11 3.06 1.72
C HIS A 76 4.61 3.75 3.01
N GLY A 77 5.31 2.98 3.82
CA GLY A 77 5.81 3.31 5.15
C GLY A 77 5.22 2.39 6.21
N VAL A 78 5.90 2.24 7.36
CA VAL A 78 5.45 1.33 8.42
C VAL A 78 4.16 1.86 9.04
N ALA A 79 3.06 1.17 8.79
CA ALA A 79 1.73 1.56 9.26
C ALA A 79 1.38 0.97 10.63
N ARG A 80 0.41 1.56 11.33
CA ARG A 80 -0.20 1.06 12.59
C ARG A 80 0.81 0.77 13.70
N SER A 81 1.98 1.38 13.65
CA SER A 81 3.05 1.13 14.63
C SER A 81 3.49 2.39 15.38
N GLY A 82 3.13 3.57 14.93
CA GLY A 82 3.52 4.88 15.42
C GLY A 82 4.23 5.69 14.36
N ILE A 83 5.18 6.53 14.79
CA ILE A 83 5.92 7.43 13.90
C ILE A 83 6.69 6.62 12.85
N ALA A 84 6.51 6.99 11.58
CA ALA A 84 7.25 6.41 10.46
C ALA A 84 7.16 7.34 9.23
N THR A 85 8.14 7.26 8.34
CA THR A 85 8.10 7.97 7.06
C THR A 85 6.86 7.56 6.27
N SER A 86 6.15 8.54 5.72
CA SER A 86 5.05 8.32 4.78
C SER A 86 5.52 8.64 3.37
N PHE A 87 5.77 7.60 2.59
CA PHE A 87 6.03 7.70 1.15
C PHE A 87 4.72 7.94 0.38
N PRO A 88 4.78 8.33 -0.90
CA PRO A 88 3.60 8.34 -1.77
C PRO A 88 2.87 7.00 -1.80
N SER A 89 1.55 7.00 -1.95
CA SER A 89 0.75 5.78 -2.08
C SER A 89 1.25 4.88 -3.22
N SER A 90 0.86 3.60 -3.21
CA SER A 90 1.30 2.65 -4.25
C SER A 90 0.99 3.15 -5.66
N ARG A 91 -0.18 3.78 -5.86
CA ARG A 91 -0.56 4.41 -7.12
C ARG A 91 0.37 5.56 -7.51
N ALA A 92 0.71 6.43 -6.58
CA ALA A 92 1.66 7.51 -6.81
C ALA A 92 3.06 6.96 -7.13
N MET A 93 3.54 6.04 -6.33
CA MET A 93 4.85 5.39 -6.53
C MET A 93 4.96 4.74 -7.92
N SER A 94 3.91 4.07 -8.39
CA SER A 94 3.91 3.43 -9.71
C SER A 94 4.03 4.45 -10.86
N SER A 95 3.49 5.66 -10.68
CA SER A 95 3.56 6.72 -11.69
C SER A 95 4.96 7.28 -11.91
N THR A 96 5.92 6.97 -11.04
CA THR A 96 7.34 7.30 -11.25
C THR A 96 7.99 6.45 -12.35
N TRP A 97 7.50 5.24 -12.61
CA TRP A 97 8.13 4.23 -13.48
C TRP A 97 9.62 4.02 -13.16
N ASN A 98 10.03 4.31 -11.93
CA ASN A 98 11.42 4.27 -11.47
C ASN A 98 11.62 3.09 -10.52
N LEU A 99 12.07 1.98 -11.07
CA LEU A 99 12.24 0.73 -10.31
C LEU A 99 13.28 0.85 -9.19
N ASP A 100 14.38 1.61 -9.42
CA ASP A 100 15.40 1.85 -8.39
C ASP A 100 14.84 2.66 -7.22
N LEU A 101 13.99 3.65 -7.49
CA LEU A 101 13.32 4.44 -6.46
C LEU A 101 12.36 3.59 -5.64
N ILE A 102 11.58 2.70 -6.30
CA ILE A 102 10.69 1.73 -5.62
C ILE A 102 11.49 0.86 -4.64
N TYR A 103 12.61 0.28 -5.12
CA TYR A 103 13.50 -0.51 -4.28
C TYR A 103 13.97 0.26 -3.05
N LYS A 104 14.47 1.49 -3.23
CA LYS A 104 14.99 2.34 -2.15
C LYS A 104 13.93 2.70 -1.12
N CYS A 105 12.72 3.06 -1.55
CA CYS A 105 11.61 3.37 -0.64
C CYS A 105 11.18 2.14 0.17
N ALA A 106 11.13 0.96 -0.46
CA ALA A 106 10.85 -0.29 0.23
C ALA A 106 11.98 -0.68 1.21
N GLU A 107 13.24 -0.44 0.85
CA GLU A 107 14.39 -0.67 1.73
C GLU A 107 14.38 0.27 2.95
N ALA A 108 14.05 1.55 2.75
CA ALA A 108 13.88 2.52 3.84
C ALA A 108 12.75 2.07 4.79
N THR A 109 11.62 1.64 4.24
CA THR A 109 10.50 1.07 5.03
C THR A 109 10.94 -0.16 5.83
N ALA A 110 11.73 -1.06 5.24
CA ALA A 110 12.26 -2.24 5.94
C ALA A 110 13.27 -1.87 7.05
N ASN A 111 14.03 -0.80 6.90
CA ASN A 111 14.92 -0.29 7.94
C ASN A 111 14.10 0.24 9.14
N GLU A 112 13.04 0.99 8.90
CA GLU A 112 12.12 1.42 9.97
C GLU A 112 11.40 0.23 10.63
N ALA A 113 11.03 -0.79 9.85
CA ALA A 113 10.47 -2.03 10.37
C ALA A 113 11.45 -2.74 11.34
N ARG A 114 12.74 -2.76 11.03
CA ARG A 114 13.78 -3.28 11.91
C ARG A 114 13.95 -2.43 13.18
N TRP A 115 13.80 -1.11 13.07
CA TRP A 115 13.75 -0.25 14.26
C TRP A 115 12.61 -0.66 15.20
N TYR A 116 11.40 -0.88 14.64
CA TYR A 116 10.24 -1.31 15.41
C TYR A 116 10.40 -2.70 16.02
N ASN A 117 11.03 -3.62 15.30
CA ASN A 117 11.36 -4.94 15.84
C ASN A 117 12.29 -4.85 17.04
N LYS A 118 13.41 -4.11 16.91
CA LYS A 118 14.42 -3.97 17.96
C LYS A 118 13.89 -3.23 19.19
N ASN A 119 13.13 -2.15 18.99
CA ASN A 119 12.76 -1.22 20.07
C ASN A 119 11.35 -1.46 20.63
N LYS A 120 10.45 -2.11 19.88
CA LYS A 120 9.04 -2.32 20.25
C LYS A 120 8.61 -3.78 20.18
N GLY A 121 9.49 -4.70 19.79
CA GLY A 121 9.18 -6.14 19.68
C GLY A 121 8.17 -6.49 18.58
N LYS A 122 8.03 -5.64 17.55
CA LYS A 122 7.14 -5.93 16.42
C LYS A 122 7.66 -7.10 15.59
N GLY A 123 6.76 -7.87 14.97
CA GLY A 123 7.11 -8.91 14.02
C GLY A 123 7.76 -8.34 12.76
N LEU A 124 8.42 -9.20 11.98
CA LEU A 124 9.12 -8.83 10.74
C LEU A 124 8.44 -9.37 9.49
N VAL A 125 7.21 -9.81 9.59
CA VAL A 125 6.35 -10.13 8.45
C VAL A 125 5.45 -8.93 8.17
N TYR A 126 5.44 -8.45 6.93
CA TYR A 126 4.68 -7.29 6.49
C TYR A 126 3.75 -7.66 5.33
N TRP A 127 2.46 -7.36 5.46
CA TRP A 127 1.43 -7.73 4.50
C TRP A 127 1.34 -6.70 3.36
N CYS A 128 2.41 -6.64 2.60
CA CYS A 128 2.61 -5.83 1.41
C CYS A 128 3.60 -6.50 0.44
N PRO A 129 3.54 -6.17 -0.86
CA PRO A 129 2.70 -5.20 -1.53
C PRO A 129 1.32 -5.73 -1.93
N THR A 130 0.36 -4.82 -2.20
CA THR A 130 -0.89 -5.14 -2.89
C THR A 130 -0.66 -5.09 -4.39
N ILE A 131 -0.79 -6.24 -5.07
CA ILE A 131 -0.52 -6.38 -6.50
C ILE A 131 -1.72 -6.89 -7.30
N ASN A 132 -2.92 -6.70 -6.76
CA ASN A 132 -4.15 -6.84 -7.53
C ASN A 132 -4.18 -5.78 -8.64
N MET A 133 -4.74 -6.15 -9.79
CA MET A 133 -4.75 -5.27 -10.96
C MET A 133 -5.82 -4.19 -10.85
N SER A 134 -5.49 -2.94 -11.22
CA SER A 134 -6.46 -1.86 -11.36
C SER A 134 -7.34 -2.07 -12.60
N ARG A 135 -8.20 -3.08 -12.55
CA ARG A 135 -9.10 -3.43 -13.65
C ARG A 135 -10.14 -2.36 -13.90
N ASP A 136 -10.70 -1.85 -12.83
CA ASP A 136 -11.79 -0.86 -12.85
C ASP A 136 -11.48 0.24 -11.82
N PRO A 137 -11.41 1.51 -12.22
CA PRO A 137 -11.05 2.61 -11.32
C PRO A 137 -12.11 2.93 -10.26
N ARG A 138 -13.25 2.24 -10.27
CA ARG A 138 -14.25 2.34 -9.20
C ARG A 138 -13.95 1.45 -8.01
N TRP A 139 -13.01 0.53 -8.12
CA TRP A 139 -12.62 -0.34 -7.02
C TRP A 139 -12.09 0.48 -5.83
N GLY A 140 -12.62 0.19 -4.61
CA GLY A 140 -12.33 0.97 -3.41
C GLY A 140 -10.85 1.00 -3.03
N ARG A 141 -10.12 -0.11 -3.21
CA ARG A 141 -8.70 -0.24 -2.91
C ARG A 141 -7.77 0.08 -4.07
N ASP A 142 -8.23 0.90 -5.02
CA ASP A 142 -7.41 1.28 -6.18
C ASP A 142 -6.16 2.09 -5.80
N GLU A 143 -6.13 2.72 -4.63
CA GLU A 143 -4.95 3.42 -4.10
C GLU A 143 -3.79 2.49 -3.73
N GLU A 144 -4.10 1.24 -3.36
CA GLU A 144 -3.13 0.30 -2.81
C GLU A 144 -2.31 -0.42 -3.89
N ASN A 145 -2.72 -0.36 -5.15
CA ASN A 145 -2.11 -1.11 -6.26
C ASN A 145 -1.29 -0.23 -7.21
N TYR A 146 -0.56 -0.88 -8.14
CA TYR A 146 0.39 -0.21 -9.03
C TYR A 146 -0.15 0.10 -10.42
N GLY A 147 -1.36 -0.31 -10.78
CA GLY A 147 -1.94 0.02 -12.07
C GLY A 147 -2.67 -1.11 -12.78
N GLU A 148 -3.03 -0.84 -14.05
CA GLU A 148 -3.82 -1.75 -14.87
C GLU A 148 -2.99 -2.70 -15.72
N ASP A 149 -1.67 -2.50 -15.81
CA ASP A 149 -0.79 -3.32 -16.64
C ASP A 149 -0.07 -4.40 -15.83
N PRO A 150 -0.21 -5.69 -16.20
CA PRO A 150 0.38 -6.81 -15.47
C PRO A 150 1.91 -6.81 -15.47
N PHE A 151 2.55 -6.37 -16.56
CA PHE A 151 4.01 -6.34 -16.67
C PHE A 151 4.60 -5.24 -15.80
N LEU A 152 4.06 -4.01 -15.87
CA LEU A 152 4.49 -2.90 -15.03
C LEU A 152 4.30 -3.20 -13.55
N THR A 153 3.08 -3.67 -13.17
CA THR A 153 2.78 -4.06 -11.79
C THR A 153 3.72 -5.14 -11.27
N GLY A 154 4.00 -6.15 -12.11
CA GLY A 154 4.94 -7.21 -11.77
C GLY A 154 6.37 -6.71 -11.55
N LYS A 155 6.88 -5.84 -12.44
CA LYS A 155 8.23 -5.27 -12.29
C LYS A 155 8.37 -4.41 -11.03
N ILE A 156 7.37 -3.59 -10.73
CA ILE A 156 7.33 -2.80 -9.51
C ILE A 156 7.27 -3.71 -8.27
N ALA A 157 6.41 -4.73 -8.29
CA ALA A 157 6.28 -5.68 -7.19
C ALA A 157 7.61 -6.41 -6.89
N VAL A 158 8.35 -6.79 -7.93
CA VAL A 158 9.67 -7.43 -7.81
C VAL A 158 10.63 -6.53 -7.04
N GLU A 159 10.75 -5.26 -7.42
CA GLU A 159 11.69 -4.35 -6.77
C GLU A 159 11.24 -3.95 -5.36
N PHE A 160 9.94 -3.80 -5.13
CA PHE A 160 9.39 -3.59 -3.78
C PHE A 160 9.72 -4.79 -2.86
N VAL A 161 9.47 -6.01 -3.31
CA VAL A 161 9.77 -7.23 -2.54
C VAL A 161 11.27 -7.32 -2.22
N LYS A 162 12.14 -7.06 -3.21
CA LYS A 162 13.60 -7.07 -3.00
C LYS A 162 14.04 -6.01 -1.98
N GLY A 163 13.49 -4.80 -2.06
CA GLY A 163 13.78 -3.73 -1.10
C GLY A 163 13.36 -4.11 0.32
N MET A 164 12.13 -4.64 0.49
CA MET A 164 11.64 -5.10 1.78
C MET A 164 12.47 -6.27 2.34
N GLN A 165 12.83 -7.24 1.52
CA GLN A 165 13.51 -8.46 1.95
C GLN A 165 15.02 -8.30 2.07
N GLY A 166 15.62 -7.29 1.41
CA GLY A 166 17.06 -7.06 1.39
C GLY A 166 17.82 -8.04 0.47
N ASN A 167 19.13 -7.94 0.45
CA ASN A 167 20.01 -8.62 -0.51
C ASN A 167 21.01 -9.60 0.13
N ASP A 168 20.86 -9.95 1.40
CA ASP A 168 21.75 -10.96 2.02
C ASP A 168 21.42 -12.37 1.48
N PRO A 169 22.42 -13.21 1.20
CA PRO A 169 22.20 -14.52 0.59
C PRO A 169 21.51 -15.52 1.52
N LYS A 170 21.49 -15.28 2.83
CA LYS A 170 20.92 -16.19 3.83
C LYS A 170 19.73 -15.60 4.57
N TYR A 171 19.84 -14.35 5.02
CA TYR A 171 18.85 -13.72 5.87
C TYR A 171 18.03 -12.68 5.11
N TYR A 172 16.77 -12.56 5.48
CA TYR A 172 15.89 -11.48 4.99
C TYR A 172 15.81 -10.34 6.02
N LYS A 173 15.75 -9.09 5.51
CA LYS A 173 15.54 -7.90 6.35
C LYS A 173 14.14 -7.92 6.96
N THR A 174 13.12 -8.15 6.13
CA THR A 174 11.73 -8.44 6.50
C THR A 174 11.18 -9.51 5.57
N ILE A 175 9.98 -10.01 5.85
CA ILE A 175 9.22 -10.86 4.92
C ILE A 175 8.14 -10.02 4.29
N ALA A 176 8.17 -9.86 2.98
CA ALA A 176 7.09 -9.29 2.19
C ALA A 176 6.00 -10.33 1.93
N THR A 177 4.73 -9.90 1.94
CA THR A 177 3.57 -10.74 1.65
C THR A 177 2.78 -10.14 0.50
N ALA A 178 2.92 -10.70 -0.71
CA ALA A 178 2.15 -10.22 -1.86
C ALA A 178 0.68 -10.59 -1.72
N LYS A 179 -0.21 -9.62 -1.97
CA LYS A 179 -1.65 -9.76 -1.72
C LYS A 179 -2.50 -9.12 -2.81
N HIS A 180 -3.74 -9.52 -2.98
CA HIS A 180 -4.48 -10.65 -2.40
C HIS A 180 -4.66 -11.71 -3.48
N PHE A 181 -4.20 -12.92 -3.25
CA PHE A 181 -4.14 -13.99 -4.25
C PHE A 181 -5.44 -14.81 -4.27
N ALA A 182 -6.32 -14.66 -5.31
CA ALA A 182 -6.17 -13.84 -6.46
C ALA A 182 -7.49 -13.13 -6.83
N ALA A 183 -7.39 -12.14 -7.74
CA ALA A 183 -8.54 -11.45 -8.34
C ALA A 183 -9.51 -10.83 -7.33
N ASN A 184 -9.02 -10.24 -6.22
CA ASN A 184 -9.79 -9.47 -5.26
C ASN A 184 -9.91 -8.01 -5.75
N ASN A 185 -10.98 -7.67 -6.46
CA ASN A 185 -11.18 -6.39 -7.13
C ASN A 185 -12.61 -5.85 -7.00
N PHE A 186 -13.28 -6.17 -5.91
CA PHE A 186 -14.64 -5.71 -5.60
C PHE A 186 -14.85 -5.74 -4.09
N GLU A 187 -15.16 -4.56 -3.49
CA GLU A 187 -15.32 -4.44 -2.04
C GLU A 187 -16.73 -4.78 -1.58
N GLY A 188 -17.75 -4.38 -2.34
CA GLY A 188 -19.16 -4.45 -1.95
C GLY A 188 -19.70 -5.84 -1.61
N GLY A 189 -18.97 -6.90 -1.90
CA GLY A 189 -19.37 -8.28 -1.62
C GLY A 189 -18.20 -9.24 -1.52
N ARG A 190 -16.99 -8.75 -1.26
CA ARG A 190 -15.74 -9.54 -1.25
C ARG A 190 -15.79 -10.82 -0.43
N HIS A 191 -16.59 -10.84 0.63
CA HIS A 191 -16.75 -12.00 1.54
C HIS A 191 -17.70 -13.10 1.03
N SER A 192 -18.39 -12.89 -0.10
CA SER A 192 -19.40 -13.81 -0.60
C SER A 192 -19.47 -13.93 -2.12
N THR A 193 -18.77 -13.04 -2.84
CA THR A 193 -18.76 -13.05 -4.31
C THR A 193 -17.70 -13.99 -4.86
N SER A 194 -17.94 -14.41 -6.12
CA SER A 194 -16.99 -15.19 -6.89
C SER A 194 -16.49 -14.38 -8.08
N SER A 195 -15.17 -14.24 -8.20
CA SER A 195 -14.50 -13.67 -9.37
C SER A 195 -14.51 -14.73 -10.48
N ASN A 196 -15.52 -14.66 -11.36
CA ASN A 196 -15.71 -15.67 -12.41
C ASN A 196 -15.11 -15.19 -13.74
N MET A 197 -14.25 -16.00 -14.32
CA MET A 197 -13.55 -15.71 -15.57
C MET A 197 -13.02 -16.97 -16.23
N ASP A 198 -12.70 -16.87 -17.52
CA ASP A 198 -11.96 -17.92 -18.21
C ASP A 198 -10.47 -17.96 -17.81
N TYR A 199 -9.79 -19.02 -18.21
CA TYR A 199 -8.37 -19.18 -17.87
C TYR A 199 -7.47 -18.18 -18.61
N ARG A 200 -7.85 -17.68 -19.79
CA ARG A 200 -7.09 -16.64 -20.48
C ARG A 200 -7.07 -15.36 -19.67
N ASN A 201 -8.26 -14.88 -19.23
CA ASN A 201 -8.31 -13.70 -18.36
C ASN A 201 -7.51 -13.91 -17.07
N LEU A 202 -7.64 -15.08 -16.43
CA LEU A 202 -6.93 -15.42 -15.22
C LEU A 202 -5.40 -15.42 -15.43
N ARG A 203 -4.93 -16.17 -16.42
CA ARG A 203 -3.51 -16.45 -16.67
C ARG A 203 -2.76 -15.31 -17.36
N GLU A 204 -3.44 -14.54 -18.21
CA GLU A 204 -2.83 -13.44 -18.94
C GLU A 204 -2.90 -12.10 -18.19
N TYR A 205 -3.86 -11.93 -17.25
CA TYR A 205 -4.09 -10.65 -16.61
C TYR A 205 -3.96 -10.66 -15.07
N TYR A 206 -4.69 -11.55 -14.36
CA TYR A 206 -4.74 -11.48 -12.89
C TYR A 206 -3.56 -12.14 -12.18
N LEU A 207 -2.90 -13.11 -12.80
CA LEU A 207 -1.83 -13.89 -12.17
C LEU A 207 -0.40 -13.42 -12.48
N PRO A 208 -0.07 -12.77 -13.62
CA PRO A 208 1.34 -12.53 -13.99
C PRO A 208 2.13 -11.72 -12.97
N ALA A 209 1.54 -10.71 -12.31
CA ALA A 209 2.24 -9.93 -11.29
C ALA A 209 2.64 -10.79 -10.08
N PHE A 210 1.78 -11.75 -9.67
CA PHE A 210 2.10 -12.72 -8.61
C PHE A 210 3.18 -13.70 -9.05
N GLU A 211 3.12 -14.21 -10.28
CA GLU A 211 4.16 -15.08 -10.83
C GLU A 211 5.54 -14.41 -10.82
N MET A 212 5.61 -13.13 -11.24
CA MET A 212 6.84 -12.34 -11.21
C MET A 212 7.32 -12.10 -9.77
N ALA A 213 6.43 -11.77 -8.84
CA ALA A 213 6.78 -11.59 -7.42
C ALA A 213 7.38 -12.87 -6.82
N VAL A 214 6.87 -14.06 -7.21
CA VAL A 214 7.41 -15.35 -6.79
C VAL A 214 8.74 -15.65 -7.46
N LYS A 215 8.81 -15.61 -8.79
CA LYS A 215 9.97 -16.10 -9.57
C LYS A 215 11.12 -15.11 -9.63
N GLU A 216 10.83 -13.82 -9.78
CA GLU A 216 11.87 -12.78 -9.92
C GLU A 216 12.10 -12.02 -8.60
N GLY A 217 11.04 -11.81 -7.81
CA GLY A 217 11.09 -11.14 -6.51
C GLY A 217 11.46 -12.06 -5.34
N ASN A 218 11.31 -13.38 -5.50
CA ASN A 218 11.51 -14.37 -4.43
C ASN A 218 10.71 -14.02 -3.16
N VAL A 219 9.46 -13.59 -3.34
CA VAL A 219 8.58 -13.25 -2.21
C VAL A 219 8.40 -14.45 -1.28
N ARG A 220 8.46 -14.21 0.04
CA ARG A 220 8.47 -15.30 1.04
C ARG A 220 7.12 -15.55 1.70
N SER A 221 6.13 -14.69 1.42
CA SER A 221 4.75 -14.90 1.86
C SER A 221 3.76 -14.45 0.79
N ILE A 222 2.63 -15.14 0.72
CA ILE A 222 1.47 -14.81 -0.13
C ILE A 222 0.25 -14.74 0.77
N MET A 223 -0.63 -13.76 0.55
CA MET A 223 -1.93 -13.70 1.24
C MET A 223 -3.03 -14.14 0.29
N SER A 224 -3.76 -15.21 0.67
CA SER A 224 -4.95 -15.66 -0.03
C SER A 224 -6.12 -14.71 0.17
N ALA A 225 -6.93 -14.51 -0.88
CA ALA A 225 -7.96 -13.47 -0.92
C ALA A 225 -9.29 -13.90 -0.26
N TYR A 226 -10.13 -12.90 0.08
CA TYR A 226 -11.50 -13.12 0.60
C TYR A 226 -12.42 -13.81 -0.38
N ASN A 227 -12.39 -13.39 -1.65
CA ASN A 227 -13.32 -13.84 -2.68
C ASN A 227 -13.12 -15.31 -3.07
N SER A 228 -14.16 -15.88 -3.65
CA SER A 228 -14.01 -17.11 -4.42
C SER A 228 -13.47 -16.82 -5.82
N LEU A 229 -12.74 -17.76 -6.40
CA LEU A 229 -12.35 -17.77 -7.79
C LEU A 229 -13.06 -18.93 -8.50
N ASN A 230 -13.88 -18.62 -9.50
CA ASN A 230 -14.66 -19.62 -10.24
C ASN A 230 -15.44 -20.58 -9.30
N GLY A 231 -16.01 -20.01 -8.22
CA GLY A 231 -16.82 -20.73 -7.22
C GLY A 231 -16.06 -21.42 -6.10
N ILE A 232 -14.71 -21.36 -6.06
CA ILE A 232 -13.90 -21.92 -4.97
C ILE A 232 -13.30 -20.77 -4.16
N PRO A 233 -13.52 -20.68 -2.82
CA PRO A 233 -12.84 -19.69 -1.99
C PRO A 233 -11.33 -19.78 -2.17
N CYS A 234 -10.65 -18.64 -2.36
CA CYS A 234 -9.21 -18.61 -2.62
C CYS A 234 -8.41 -19.33 -1.53
N CYS A 235 -8.81 -19.16 -0.25
CA CYS A 235 -8.18 -19.84 0.89
C CYS A 235 -8.41 -21.37 0.93
N ALA A 236 -9.31 -21.91 0.10
CA ALA A 236 -9.60 -23.34 0.03
C ALA A 236 -9.24 -23.95 -1.33
N SER A 237 -8.61 -23.17 -2.21
CA SER A 237 -8.37 -23.58 -3.59
C SER A 237 -7.06 -24.35 -3.74
N HIS A 238 -7.17 -25.68 -3.95
CA HIS A 238 -6.02 -26.50 -4.29
C HIS A 238 -5.35 -26.04 -5.58
N GLU A 239 -6.13 -25.69 -6.59
CA GLU A 239 -5.60 -25.20 -7.86
C GLU A 239 -4.72 -23.96 -7.68
N LEU A 240 -5.21 -22.94 -6.93
CA LEU A 240 -4.43 -21.73 -6.70
C LEU A 240 -3.20 -21.98 -5.84
N LEU A 241 -3.36 -22.63 -4.68
CA LEU A 241 -2.33 -22.66 -3.65
C LEU A 241 -1.31 -23.78 -3.84
N ILE A 242 -1.72 -24.92 -4.45
CA ILE A 242 -0.82 -26.05 -4.67
C ILE A 242 -0.39 -26.12 -6.13
N ASP A 243 -1.37 -26.22 -7.07
CA ASP A 243 -1.04 -26.49 -8.46
C ASP A 243 -0.31 -25.31 -9.11
N ILE A 244 -0.87 -24.10 -9.00
CA ILE A 244 -0.30 -22.90 -9.61
C ILE A 244 0.86 -22.37 -8.76
N LEU A 245 0.57 -21.99 -7.51
CA LEU A 245 1.54 -21.27 -6.68
C LEU A 245 2.78 -22.13 -6.36
N ARG A 246 2.56 -23.35 -5.82
CA ARG A 246 3.68 -24.17 -5.34
C ARG A 246 4.28 -25.05 -6.42
N THR A 247 3.45 -25.74 -7.21
CA THR A 247 3.97 -26.71 -8.20
C THR A 247 4.46 -26.02 -9.47
N GLU A 248 3.66 -25.12 -10.05
CA GLU A 248 4.03 -24.48 -11.32
C GLU A 248 5.06 -23.35 -11.14
N TRP A 249 4.89 -22.52 -10.10
CA TRP A 249 5.80 -21.39 -9.88
C TRP A 249 6.95 -21.69 -8.92
N GLY A 250 6.89 -22.81 -8.18
CA GLY A 250 7.94 -23.19 -7.24
C GLY A 250 7.98 -22.39 -5.94
N PHE A 251 6.85 -21.79 -5.54
CA PHE A 251 6.76 -21.03 -4.30
C PHE A 251 7.05 -21.91 -3.07
N ASN A 252 8.04 -21.53 -2.29
CA ASN A 252 8.51 -22.26 -1.11
C ASN A 252 8.34 -21.48 0.20
N GLY A 253 7.66 -20.31 0.17
CA GLY A 253 7.28 -19.56 1.35
C GLY A 253 5.99 -20.08 2.01
N PHE A 254 5.42 -19.29 2.92
CA PHE A 254 4.15 -19.60 3.57
C PHE A 254 2.99 -18.77 3.00
N VAL A 255 1.77 -19.31 3.13
CA VAL A 255 0.54 -18.64 2.73
C VAL A 255 -0.23 -18.25 4.00
N VAL A 256 -0.67 -16.99 4.06
CA VAL A 256 -1.53 -16.47 5.13
C VAL A 256 -2.88 -16.09 4.54
N SER A 257 -3.97 -16.43 5.25
CA SER A 257 -5.30 -15.98 4.85
C SER A 257 -5.50 -14.47 5.09
N ASP A 258 -6.30 -13.82 4.27
CA ASP A 258 -6.84 -12.51 4.64
C ASP A 258 -7.70 -12.62 5.91
N CYS A 259 -7.91 -11.49 6.62
CA CYS A 259 -8.44 -11.47 7.96
C CYS A 259 -9.93 -11.90 8.02
N GLY A 260 -10.19 -13.08 8.56
CA GLY A 260 -11.52 -13.69 8.60
C GLY A 260 -11.89 -14.48 7.33
N ALA A 261 -11.02 -14.58 6.33
CA ALA A 261 -11.33 -15.28 5.07
C ALA A 261 -11.58 -16.80 5.26
N ILE A 262 -11.01 -17.41 6.31
CA ILE A 262 -11.33 -18.81 6.65
C ILE A 262 -12.77 -18.94 7.19
N ASP A 263 -13.27 -17.94 7.91
CA ASP A 263 -14.67 -17.90 8.34
C ASP A 263 -15.63 -17.77 7.16
N ASP A 264 -15.24 -17.05 6.12
CA ASP A 264 -16.06 -16.87 4.91
C ASP A 264 -16.34 -18.20 4.19
N ILE A 265 -15.47 -19.21 4.35
CA ILE A 265 -15.63 -20.52 3.68
C ILE A 265 -16.87 -21.25 4.16
N TRP A 266 -17.23 -21.16 5.46
CA TRP A 266 -18.29 -21.98 6.06
C TRP A 266 -19.52 -21.21 6.51
N GLN A 267 -19.41 -19.90 6.78
CA GLN A 267 -20.55 -19.11 7.25
C GLN A 267 -21.66 -19.03 6.19
N SER A 268 -22.91 -19.23 6.62
CA SER A 268 -24.06 -19.34 5.73
C SER A 268 -24.42 -18.05 4.96
N ASN A 269 -24.01 -16.89 5.47
CA ASN A 269 -24.17 -15.58 4.85
C ASN A 269 -22.92 -15.13 4.05
N ARG A 270 -21.96 -16.03 3.86
CA ARG A 270 -20.71 -15.83 3.13
C ARG A 270 -20.63 -16.80 1.95
N HIS A 271 -19.50 -17.43 1.69
CA HIS A 271 -19.37 -18.40 0.59
C HIS A 271 -20.16 -19.69 0.84
N ALA A 272 -20.34 -20.09 2.11
CA ALA A 272 -21.04 -21.32 2.50
C ALA A 272 -20.54 -22.55 1.69
N TYR A 273 -19.26 -22.63 1.43
CA TYR A 273 -18.61 -23.64 0.58
C TYR A 273 -18.55 -25.01 1.26
N VAL A 274 -18.32 -25.02 2.58
CA VAL A 274 -18.44 -26.19 3.44
C VAL A 274 -19.42 -25.93 4.60
N ALA A 275 -19.80 -26.97 5.36
CA ALA A 275 -20.87 -26.86 6.36
C ALA A 275 -20.38 -26.37 7.72
N THR A 276 -19.13 -26.63 8.08
CA THR A 276 -18.58 -26.39 9.42
C THR A 276 -17.21 -25.71 9.41
N ALA A 277 -16.86 -25.06 10.51
CA ALA A 277 -15.57 -24.44 10.70
C ALA A 277 -14.41 -25.44 10.72
N GLU A 278 -14.66 -26.68 11.21
CA GLU A 278 -13.66 -27.76 11.16
C GLU A 278 -13.36 -28.19 9.73
N GLU A 279 -14.40 -28.30 8.89
CA GLU A 279 -14.21 -28.59 7.45
C GLU A 279 -13.49 -27.43 6.76
N ALA A 280 -13.80 -26.17 7.09
CA ALA A 280 -13.11 -25.01 6.56
C ALA A 280 -11.62 -25.02 6.94
N SER A 281 -11.31 -25.25 8.22
CA SER A 281 -9.93 -25.35 8.70
C SER A 281 -9.15 -26.50 8.00
N ALA A 282 -9.78 -27.67 7.89
CA ALA A 282 -9.14 -28.84 7.27
C ALA A 282 -8.86 -28.63 5.77
N ILE A 283 -9.85 -28.13 5.00
CA ILE A 283 -9.68 -27.95 3.55
C ILE A 283 -8.63 -26.87 3.26
N SER A 284 -8.59 -25.78 4.02
CA SER A 284 -7.63 -24.71 3.83
C SER A 284 -6.19 -25.19 4.06
N ILE A 285 -5.92 -25.84 5.22
CA ILE A 285 -4.57 -26.33 5.55
C ILE A 285 -4.12 -27.43 4.57
N ILE A 286 -5.00 -28.37 4.23
CA ILE A 286 -4.69 -29.45 3.28
C ILE A 286 -4.36 -28.86 1.89
N ASN A 287 -5.07 -27.80 1.50
CA ASN A 287 -4.89 -27.15 0.20
C ASN A 287 -3.82 -26.05 0.19
N GLY A 288 -3.02 -25.92 1.27
CA GLY A 288 -1.78 -25.14 1.22
C GLY A 288 -1.81 -23.81 1.96
N GLU A 289 -2.89 -23.50 2.70
CA GLU A 289 -2.93 -22.39 3.67
C GLU A 289 -2.07 -22.76 4.89
N ASP A 290 -1.21 -21.85 5.35
CA ASP A 290 -0.26 -22.15 6.44
C ASP A 290 -0.56 -21.36 7.71
N LEU A 291 -1.16 -20.16 7.58
CA LEU A 291 -1.40 -19.24 8.70
C LEU A 291 -2.77 -18.56 8.54
N ASN A 292 -3.51 -18.44 9.63
CA ASN A 292 -4.83 -17.78 9.62
C ASN A 292 -4.76 -16.37 10.23
N CYS A 293 -5.16 -15.36 9.47
CA CYS A 293 -5.56 -14.09 10.08
C CYS A 293 -6.97 -14.20 10.60
N GLY A 294 -7.10 -14.49 11.88
CA GLY A 294 -8.34 -14.83 12.59
C GLY A 294 -8.05 -15.89 13.62
N ASN A 295 -9.12 -16.47 14.17
CA ASN A 295 -9.01 -17.47 15.25
C ASN A 295 -9.49 -18.87 14.84
N THR A 296 -9.95 -19.06 13.60
CA THR A 296 -10.63 -20.29 13.17
C THR A 296 -9.72 -21.51 13.26
N PHE A 297 -8.47 -21.40 12.81
CA PHE A 297 -7.51 -22.51 12.94
C PHE A 297 -7.25 -22.86 14.41
N GLN A 298 -7.00 -21.86 15.25
CA GLN A 298 -6.73 -22.06 16.69
C GLN A 298 -7.91 -22.67 17.43
N GLN A 299 -9.15 -22.37 17.00
CA GLN A 299 -10.36 -22.86 17.65
C GLN A 299 -10.78 -24.25 17.16
N TYR A 300 -10.59 -24.57 15.88
CA TYR A 300 -11.23 -25.73 15.27
C TYR A 300 -10.26 -26.80 14.74
N CYS A 301 -8.94 -26.53 14.60
CA CYS A 301 -7.99 -27.56 14.11
C CYS A 301 -7.94 -28.80 15.00
N LYS A 302 -8.02 -28.64 16.34
CA LYS A 302 -8.05 -29.82 17.23
C LYS A 302 -9.28 -30.69 16.96
N SER A 303 -10.46 -30.10 16.90
CA SER A 303 -11.72 -30.81 16.60
C SER A 303 -11.68 -31.42 15.18
N ALA A 304 -11.08 -30.73 14.20
CA ALA A 304 -10.89 -31.27 12.85
C ALA A 304 -10.01 -32.53 12.83
N ILE A 305 -8.94 -32.55 13.63
CA ILE A 305 -8.07 -33.74 13.80
C ILE A 305 -8.83 -34.86 14.52
N ASP A 306 -9.50 -34.55 15.62
CA ASP A 306 -10.29 -35.51 16.39
C ASP A 306 -11.41 -36.16 15.54
N LYS A 307 -11.98 -35.42 14.59
CA LYS A 307 -12.97 -35.91 13.62
C LYS A 307 -12.35 -36.60 12.38
N GLY A 308 -11.03 -36.67 12.28
CA GLY A 308 -10.31 -37.30 11.15
C GLY A 308 -10.42 -36.51 9.85
N LEU A 309 -10.75 -35.21 9.88
CA LEU A 309 -10.82 -34.35 8.69
C LEU A 309 -9.42 -33.97 8.18
N MET A 310 -8.48 -33.87 9.09
CA MET A 310 -7.07 -33.62 8.83
C MET A 310 -6.20 -34.37 9.85
N THR A 311 -4.89 -34.35 9.66
CA THR A 311 -3.91 -34.96 10.57
C THR A 311 -2.96 -33.92 11.15
N GLU A 312 -2.28 -34.22 12.26
CA GLU A 312 -1.23 -33.37 12.82
C GLU A 312 -0.10 -33.08 11.81
N ALA A 313 0.22 -34.05 10.93
CA ALA A 313 1.23 -33.87 9.88
C ALA A 313 0.91 -32.72 8.90
N HIS A 314 -0.37 -32.38 8.71
CA HIS A 314 -0.74 -31.22 7.90
C HIS A 314 -0.38 -29.91 8.63
N LEU A 315 -0.56 -29.84 9.95
CA LEU A 315 -0.07 -28.72 10.76
C LEU A 315 1.45 -28.62 10.75
N ASP A 316 2.15 -29.77 10.84
CA ASP A 316 3.61 -29.81 10.79
C ASP A 316 4.12 -29.19 9.48
N THR A 317 3.50 -29.55 8.36
CA THR A 317 3.86 -29.04 7.04
C THR A 317 3.67 -27.51 6.96
N ALA A 318 2.55 -27.00 7.45
CA ALA A 318 2.27 -25.57 7.50
C ALA A 318 3.27 -24.82 8.40
N LEU A 319 3.48 -25.33 9.62
CA LEU A 319 4.36 -24.69 10.59
C LEU A 319 5.83 -24.71 10.20
N VAL A 320 6.31 -25.74 9.51
CA VAL A 320 7.69 -25.75 8.99
C VAL A 320 7.92 -24.53 8.09
N ARG A 321 7.00 -24.23 7.17
CA ARG A 321 7.11 -23.06 6.27
C ARG A 321 7.06 -21.73 7.04
N VAL A 322 6.17 -21.64 8.02
CA VAL A 322 6.02 -20.45 8.87
C VAL A 322 7.29 -20.21 9.70
N PHE A 323 7.86 -21.27 10.31
CA PHE A 323 9.10 -21.14 11.10
C PHE A 323 10.34 -20.95 10.23
N GLU A 324 10.41 -21.49 9.01
CA GLU A 324 11.47 -21.13 8.06
C GLU A 324 11.54 -19.62 7.84
N ALA A 325 10.39 -18.94 7.68
CA ALA A 325 10.34 -17.50 7.56
C ALA A 325 10.87 -16.80 8.83
N ARG A 326 10.50 -17.28 10.04
CA ARG A 326 11.00 -16.72 11.31
C ARG A 326 12.51 -16.93 11.49
N PHE A 327 13.03 -18.09 11.11
CA PHE A 327 14.47 -18.32 11.09
C PHE A 327 15.18 -17.40 10.09
N SER A 328 14.61 -17.22 8.91
CA SER A 328 15.22 -16.43 7.85
C SER A 328 15.30 -14.92 8.15
N VAL A 329 14.42 -14.38 9.00
CA VAL A 329 14.58 -12.99 9.52
C VAL A 329 15.52 -12.91 10.71
N GLY A 330 16.13 -14.03 11.11
CA GLY A 330 17.14 -14.10 12.17
C GLY A 330 16.59 -13.97 13.58
N GLU A 331 15.32 -14.33 13.83
CA GLU A 331 14.71 -14.24 15.17
C GLU A 331 15.48 -15.08 16.21
N PHE A 332 16.05 -16.22 15.78
CA PHE A 332 16.74 -17.17 16.65
C PHE A 332 18.28 -17.06 16.59
N ASP A 333 18.81 -16.09 15.82
CA ASP A 333 20.23 -15.98 15.50
C ASP A 333 20.80 -14.64 15.92
N SER A 334 21.77 -14.63 16.84
CA SER A 334 22.39 -13.41 17.37
C SER A 334 23.30 -12.68 16.36
N ASN A 335 23.74 -13.36 15.31
CA ASN A 335 24.63 -12.81 14.26
C ASN A 335 23.91 -12.45 12.97
N ASN A 336 22.62 -12.15 13.04
CA ASN A 336 21.83 -11.68 11.91
C ASN A 336 22.38 -10.33 11.40
N PRO A 337 22.70 -10.19 10.08
CA PRO A 337 23.29 -8.97 9.53
C PRO A 337 22.37 -7.76 9.61
N PHE A 338 21.04 -7.98 9.68
CA PHE A 338 20.07 -6.90 9.76
C PHE A 338 19.64 -6.50 11.18
N ALA A 339 20.27 -7.07 12.23
CA ALA A 339 19.85 -6.82 13.62
C ALA A 339 19.90 -5.32 14.02
N ASN A 340 20.79 -4.55 13.41
CA ASN A 340 20.98 -3.12 13.68
C ASN A 340 20.69 -2.24 12.45
N SER A 341 20.13 -2.76 11.37
CA SER A 341 19.91 -1.97 10.15
C SER A 341 18.88 -0.84 10.30
N GLY A 342 18.08 -0.86 11.37
CA GLY A 342 17.13 0.21 11.69
C GLY A 342 17.66 1.27 12.64
N ASP A 343 18.88 1.14 13.16
CA ASP A 343 19.40 2.08 14.16
C ASP A 343 19.55 3.49 13.57
N GLY A 344 18.85 4.47 14.17
CA GLY A 344 18.84 5.86 13.69
C GLY A 344 18.04 6.11 12.41
N MET A 345 17.31 5.10 11.90
CA MET A 345 16.64 5.19 10.60
C MET A 345 15.16 5.60 10.68
N LEU A 346 14.57 5.72 11.89
CA LEU A 346 13.17 6.08 12.03
C LEU A 346 12.94 7.53 11.59
N GLU A 347 12.21 7.71 10.50
CA GLU A 347 11.88 9.00 9.89
C GLU A 347 13.08 9.96 9.79
N CYS A 348 14.24 9.42 9.43
CA CYS A 348 15.48 10.19 9.33
C CYS A 348 15.48 11.13 8.11
N ASP A 349 16.42 12.07 8.08
CA ASP A 349 16.53 13.05 7.00
C ASP A 349 16.72 12.39 5.61
N GLU A 350 17.43 11.27 5.55
CA GLU A 350 17.61 10.49 4.33
C GLU A 350 16.27 9.92 3.83
N HIS A 351 15.44 9.37 4.72
CA HIS A 351 14.12 8.85 4.38
C HIS A 351 13.16 9.98 3.96
N ARG A 352 13.20 11.15 4.62
CA ARG A 352 12.43 12.33 4.22
C ARG A 352 12.85 12.84 2.84
N ALA A 353 14.15 12.94 2.58
CA ALA A 353 14.66 13.33 1.26
C ALA A 353 14.22 12.35 0.15
N LEU A 354 14.21 11.05 0.47
CA LEU A 354 13.73 10.00 -0.44
C LEU A 354 12.23 10.12 -0.69
N ALA A 355 11.42 10.41 0.36
CA ALA A 355 10.00 10.67 0.22
C ALA A 355 9.73 11.89 -0.69
N LEU A 356 10.48 12.98 -0.53
CA LEU A 356 10.39 14.15 -1.40
C LEU A 356 10.75 13.83 -2.85
N GLN A 357 11.81 13.02 -3.08
CA GLN A 357 12.16 12.58 -4.42
C GLN A 357 11.02 11.78 -5.04
N ALA A 358 10.48 10.82 -4.31
CA ALA A 358 9.39 9.96 -4.77
C ALA A 358 8.13 10.78 -5.11
N SER A 359 7.76 11.73 -4.25
CA SER A 359 6.64 12.64 -4.46
C SER A 359 6.81 13.49 -5.73
N LYS A 360 8.00 14.04 -5.97
CA LYS A 360 8.28 14.84 -7.18
C LYS A 360 8.17 14.02 -8.46
N GLU A 361 8.73 12.80 -8.44
CA GLU A 361 8.74 11.92 -9.61
C GLU A 361 7.36 11.30 -9.90
N ALA A 362 6.47 11.25 -8.89
CA ALA A 362 5.11 10.71 -9.02
C ALA A 362 4.14 11.67 -9.71
N ILE A 363 4.37 12.99 -9.65
CA ILE A 363 3.44 13.97 -10.21
C ILE A 363 3.34 13.83 -11.72
N VAL A 364 2.09 13.71 -12.21
CA VAL A 364 1.79 13.59 -13.63
C VAL A 364 1.17 14.90 -14.13
N LEU A 365 1.86 15.59 -15.03
CA LEU A 365 1.33 16.77 -15.70
C LEU A 365 0.37 16.33 -16.82
N LEU A 366 -0.92 16.60 -16.67
CA LEU A 366 -1.97 16.16 -17.60
C LEU A 366 -2.25 17.19 -18.71
N LYS A 367 -2.11 18.50 -18.39
CA LYS A 367 -2.31 19.59 -19.34
C LYS A 367 -1.45 20.78 -18.96
N ASN A 368 -0.92 21.49 -19.96
CA ASN A 368 -0.17 22.73 -19.77
C ASN A 368 -0.30 23.62 -21.02
N SER A 369 -1.47 24.23 -21.19
CA SER A 369 -1.78 25.09 -22.34
C SER A 369 -0.96 26.37 -22.27
N ASN A 370 -0.43 26.79 -23.42
CA ASN A 370 0.36 28.00 -23.57
C ASN A 370 1.58 28.07 -22.61
N SER A 371 2.07 26.93 -22.14
CA SER A 371 3.18 26.86 -21.18
C SER A 371 2.91 27.71 -19.93
N LEU A 372 1.69 27.65 -19.37
CA LEU A 372 1.33 28.35 -18.14
C LEU A 372 2.30 28.00 -17.00
N LEU A 373 2.63 26.73 -16.88
CA LEU A 373 3.64 26.21 -15.95
C LEU A 373 4.98 26.01 -16.65
N PRO A 374 6.12 26.21 -15.96
CA PRO A 374 6.23 26.64 -14.57
C PRO A 374 5.99 28.12 -14.39
N LEU A 375 5.49 28.52 -13.19
CA LEU A 375 5.39 29.92 -12.78
C LEU A 375 6.76 30.45 -12.32
N ASP A 376 7.02 31.74 -12.64
CA ASP A 376 8.15 32.47 -12.06
C ASP A 376 7.70 33.15 -10.77
N ALA A 377 8.07 32.63 -9.62
CA ALA A 377 7.67 33.15 -8.30
C ALA A 377 8.01 34.64 -8.12
N SER A 378 9.06 35.15 -8.78
CA SER A 378 9.45 36.57 -8.70
C SER A 378 8.48 37.52 -9.43
N LYS A 379 7.67 36.96 -10.33
CA LYS A 379 6.70 37.72 -11.15
C LYS A 379 5.24 37.57 -10.65
N VAL A 380 5.02 36.68 -9.70
CA VAL A 380 3.70 36.49 -9.09
C VAL A 380 3.53 37.47 -7.93
N ASN A 381 2.52 38.34 -7.98
CA ASN A 381 2.22 39.25 -6.88
C ASN A 381 1.24 38.62 -5.88
N LYS A 382 0.21 37.91 -6.37
CA LYS A 382 -0.81 37.27 -5.55
C LYS A 382 -1.11 35.88 -6.07
N ILE A 383 -1.15 34.89 -5.19
CA ILE A 383 -1.54 33.51 -5.49
C ILE A 383 -2.58 33.04 -4.47
N ALA A 384 -3.67 32.44 -4.94
CA ALA A 384 -4.67 31.83 -4.08
C ALA A 384 -4.53 30.29 -4.13
N VAL A 385 -4.40 29.66 -2.97
CA VAL A 385 -4.51 28.21 -2.78
C VAL A 385 -5.94 27.92 -2.33
N ILE A 386 -6.70 27.24 -3.17
CA ILE A 386 -8.14 27.00 -2.94
C ILE A 386 -8.42 25.51 -2.98
N GLY A 387 -9.36 25.05 -2.19
CA GLY A 387 -9.84 23.67 -2.20
C GLY A 387 -9.50 22.88 -0.95
N PRO A 388 -10.10 21.69 -0.82
CA PRO A 388 -10.04 20.89 0.42
C PRO A 388 -8.63 20.40 0.78
N TYR A 389 -7.70 20.31 -0.19
CA TYR A 389 -6.32 19.87 0.03
C TYR A 389 -5.31 21.01 0.07
N GLY A 390 -5.75 22.26 0.02
CA GLY A 390 -4.84 23.42 0.06
C GLY A 390 -4.00 23.46 1.33
N ASN A 391 -4.59 23.16 2.47
CA ASN A 391 -3.93 23.12 3.78
C ASN A 391 -4.13 21.77 4.49
N ALA A 392 -4.37 20.69 3.75
CA ALA A 392 -4.51 19.35 4.27
C ALA A 392 -3.74 18.36 3.40
N ILE A 393 -3.28 17.26 3.99
CA ILE A 393 -2.60 16.17 3.30
C ILE A 393 -3.46 14.91 3.40
N GLN A 394 -3.59 14.22 2.28
CA GLN A 394 -4.18 12.88 2.23
C GLN A 394 -3.06 11.86 2.07
N LEU A 395 -2.74 11.16 3.15
CA LEU A 395 -1.68 10.16 3.13
C LEU A 395 -2.09 8.86 2.41
N GLY A 396 -3.37 8.51 2.44
CA GLY A 396 -3.86 7.21 1.97
C GLY A 396 -3.94 6.17 3.09
N GLY A 397 -4.41 4.96 2.75
CA GLY A 397 -4.51 3.82 3.65
C GLY A 397 -3.15 3.14 3.88
N TYR A 398 -3.00 2.48 5.03
CA TYR A 398 -1.78 1.71 5.35
C TYR A 398 -0.46 2.51 5.23
N SER A 399 -0.50 3.80 5.57
CA SER A 399 0.61 4.73 5.55
C SER A 399 1.40 4.74 6.87
N GLY A 400 2.66 5.15 6.81
CA GLY A 400 3.37 5.64 7.98
C GLY A 400 2.69 6.86 8.60
N THR A 401 2.98 7.15 9.85
CA THR A 401 2.50 8.37 10.54
C THR A 401 3.69 9.29 10.74
N PRO A 402 3.94 10.25 9.83
CA PRO A 402 5.11 11.11 9.91
C PRO A 402 4.92 12.21 10.96
N THR A 403 6.03 12.65 11.58
CA THR A 403 6.04 13.83 12.48
C THR A 403 6.05 15.14 11.71
N TYR A 404 6.35 15.11 10.42
CA TYR A 404 6.45 16.27 9.56
C TYR A 404 5.62 16.06 8.30
N GLN A 405 4.78 17.05 7.99
CA GLN A 405 3.95 17.07 6.79
C GLN A 405 4.00 18.45 6.16
N LYS A 406 4.29 18.53 4.85
CA LYS A 406 4.35 19.79 4.10
C LYS A 406 3.10 20.01 3.28
N THR A 407 2.21 20.90 3.71
CA THR A 407 0.98 21.24 2.96
C THR A 407 1.28 22.06 1.72
N ILE A 408 0.36 22.06 0.74
CA ILE A 408 0.48 22.86 -0.48
C ILE A 408 0.58 24.35 -0.15
N LEU A 409 -0.28 24.82 0.75
CA LEU A 409 -0.25 26.21 1.22
C LEU A 409 1.10 26.59 1.79
N SER A 410 1.65 25.76 2.68
CA SER A 410 2.95 26.01 3.31
C SER A 410 4.08 26.04 2.28
N ALA A 411 4.12 25.09 1.35
CA ALA A 411 5.16 25.01 0.34
C ALA A 411 5.08 26.15 -0.70
N VAL A 412 3.87 26.56 -1.07
CA VAL A 412 3.65 27.73 -1.95
C VAL A 412 4.09 29.02 -1.28
N ALA A 413 3.78 29.18 0.02
CA ALA A 413 4.22 30.34 0.77
C ALA A 413 5.75 30.43 0.84
N ASP A 414 6.44 29.32 1.11
CA ASP A 414 7.91 29.27 1.11
C ASP A 414 8.49 29.65 -0.26
N ALA A 415 7.90 29.14 -1.35
CA ALA A 415 8.32 29.47 -2.71
C ALA A 415 8.13 30.95 -3.05
N MET A 416 7.13 31.59 -2.46
CA MET A 416 6.84 33.02 -2.58
C MET A 416 7.67 33.90 -1.61
N GLY A 417 8.54 33.29 -0.79
CA GLY A 417 9.40 33.97 0.18
C GLY A 417 8.71 34.30 1.50
N TYR A 418 7.62 33.61 1.83
CA TYR A 418 6.92 33.72 3.11
C TYR A 418 7.16 32.49 3.96
N ASP A 419 7.67 32.70 5.16
CA ASP A 419 7.73 31.64 6.16
C ASP A 419 6.38 31.57 6.89
N ILE A 420 5.56 30.56 6.59
CA ILE A 420 4.29 30.31 7.30
C ILE A 420 4.55 29.88 8.75
N SER A 421 5.70 29.31 9.06
CA SER A 421 6.07 29.05 10.46
C SER A 421 6.09 30.32 11.28
N SER A 422 6.27 31.50 10.63
CA SER A 422 6.13 32.82 11.24
C SER A 422 4.67 33.23 11.51
N SER A 423 3.66 32.49 11.03
CA SER A 423 2.23 32.75 11.38
C SER A 423 1.97 32.49 12.86
N GLY A 424 2.92 31.89 13.57
CA GLY A 424 2.86 31.62 14.99
C GLY A 424 1.92 30.49 15.39
N THR A 425 1.23 29.82 14.42
CA THR A 425 0.45 28.61 14.71
C THR A 425 1.40 27.43 14.81
N VAL A 426 1.27 26.67 15.88
CA VAL A 426 2.00 25.42 16.11
C VAL A 426 0.96 24.32 16.24
N GLU A 427 0.96 23.40 15.30
CA GLU A 427 0.12 22.20 15.37
C GLU A 427 0.61 21.33 16.53
N ALA A 428 -0.31 20.88 17.36
CA ALA A 428 0.08 20.24 18.61
C ALA A 428 0.77 18.88 18.42
N GLU A 429 0.49 18.18 17.31
CA GLU A 429 1.16 16.92 16.93
C GLU A 429 2.61 17.12 16.43
N GLN A 430 3.01 18.36 16.12
CA GLN A 430 4.36 18.70 15.65
C GLN A 430 5.34 18.96 16.81
N PHE A 431 5.20 18.23 17.90
CA PHE A 431 6.17 18.33 19.01
C PHE A 431 7.53 17.72 18.64
N ASP A 432 8.62 18.38 19.02
CA ASP A 432 9.98 17.89 18.78
C ASP A 432 10.33 16.70 19.68
N SER A 433 9.81 16.73 20.93
CA SER A 433 9.98 15.63 21.89
C SER A 433 8.88 15.66 22.95
N LYS A 434 8.77 14.58 23.72
CA LYS A 434 7.78 14.49 24.78
C LYS A 434 8.28 13.70 25.98
N ASN A 435 7.76 14.06 27.17
CA ASN A 435 7.76 13.22 28.36
C ASN A 435 6.30 12.98 28.73
N ALA A 436 5.63 12.15 27.96
CA ALA A 436 4.18 11.99 27.99
C ALA A 436 3.77 10.55 27.66
N LYS A 437 2.62 10.12 28.18
CA LYS A 437 1.91 8.90 27.79
C LYS A 437 0.93 9.18 26.64
N GLY A 438 0.45 10.43 26.53
CA GLY A 438 -0.29 10.89 25.37
C GLY A 438 0.56 10.90 24.12
N ASP A 439 -0.11 10.90 22.96
CA ASP A 439 0.54 10.86 21.65
C ASP A 439 -0.32 11.57 20.60
N VAL A 440 0.15 11.59 19.34
CA VAL A 440 -0.64 12.02 18.20
C VAL A 440 -1.96 11.25 18.15
N ASP A 441 -3.09 11.93 18.01
CA ASP A 441 -4.44 11.38 17.97
C ASP A 441 -5.31 12.18 16.98
N ASN A 442 -5.49 11.63 15.78
CA ASN A 442 -6.25 12.16 14.63
C ASN A 442 -5.90 13.60 14.24
N ALA A 443 -6.39 14.60 14.95
CA ALA A 443 -6.20 16.03 14.69
C ALA A 443 -5.55 16.70 15.90
N GLY A 444 -4.28 16.33 16.22
CA GLY A 444 -3.54 16.95 17.32
C GLY A 444 -2.91 15.94 18.28
N ILE A 445 -2.79 16.28 19.55
CA ILE A 445 -2.32 15.38 20.62
C ILE A 445 -3.48 14.94 21.50
N GLY A 446 -3.54 13.64 21.81
CA GLY A 446 -4.58 13.04 22.63
C GLY A 446 -4.06 11.97 23.61
N ASN A 447 -4.99 11.27 24.27
CA ASN A 447 -4.65 10.30 25.32
C ASN A 447 -3.78 10.85 26.47
N ILE A 448 -3.75 12.18 26.60
CA ILE A 448 -2.90 12.94 27.53
C ILE A 448 -3.26 12.60 28.97
N GLN A 449 -2.28 12.31 29.81
CA GLN A 449 -2.45 11.94 31.21
C GLN A 449 -1.81 12.96 32.16
N ASN A 450 -2.06 12.80 33.44
CA ASN A 450 -1.57 13.69 34.47
C ASN A 450 -0.01 13.72 34.50
N GLY A 451 0.56 14.92 34.36
CA GLY A 451 2.00 15.16 34.33
C GLY A 451 2.63 15.01 32.94
N ASP A 452 1.83 14.78 31.88
CA ASP A 452 2.36 14.72 30.51
C ASP A 452 2.89 16.09 30.06
N VAL A 453 4.01 16.06 29.33
CA VAL A 453 4.69 17.25 28.78
C VAL A 453 5.03 17.02 27.31
N PHE A 454 4.64 17.97 26.46
CA PHE A 454 5.04 18.02 25.05
C PHE A 454 5.94 19.24 24.83
N ILE A 455 6.97 19.11 23.99
CA ILE A 455 8.11 20.02 23.87
C ILE A 455 8.24 20.48 22.41
N TYR A 456 8.25 21.80 22.21
CA TYR A 456 8.34 22.47 20.91
C TYR A 456 9.54 23.40 20.93
N ASN A 457 10.56 23.14 20.12
CA ASN A 457 11.76 23.94 20.04
C ASN A 457 11.56 25.11 19.06
N ASN A 458 12.36 26.17 19.26
CA ASN A 458 12.42 27.31 18.33
C ASN A 458 11.09 28.05 18.07
N VAL A 459 10.13 27.97 18.97
CA VAL A 459 8.90 28.80 18.87
C VAL A 459 9.26 30.28 18.96
N ASP A 460 8.93 31.05 17.94
CA ASP A 460 9.39 32.44 17.80
C ASP A 460 8.38 33.45 18.38
N PHE A 461 8.78 34.10 19.45
CA PHE A 461 8.04 35.22 20.06
C PHE A 461 8.37 36.59 19.40
N GLY A 462 9.32 36.61 18.46
CA GLY A 462 9.72 37.85 17.76
C GLY A 462 10.12 38.96 18.73
N ASN A 463 9.45 40.14 18.63
CA ASN A 463 9.64 41.25 19.55
C ASN A 463 8.59 41.26 20.70
N GLY A 464 8.00 40.12 21.00
CA GLY A 464 6.93 39.94 21.97
C GLY A 464 5.59 39.63 21.33
N LYS A 465 4.80 38.78 21.97
CA LYS A 465 3.44 38.40 21.52
C LYS A 465 2.42 38.83 22.55
N LYS A 466 1.27 39.35 22.10
CA LYS A 466 0.22 39.87 22.98
C LYS A 466 -0.89 38.87 23.25
N LYS A 467 -1.12 37.95 22.33
CA LYS A 467 -2.22 37.00 22.36
C LYS A 467 -1.78 35.57 22.21
N LEU A 468 -2.55 34.65 22.77
CA LEU A 468 -2.46 33.22 22.62
C LEU A 468 -3.82 32.68 22.23
N ASP A 469 -3.92 32.04 21.08
CA ASP A 469 -5.05 31.16 20.73
C ASP A 469 -4.63 29.71 20.86
N TYR A 470 -5.56 28.84 21.25
CA TYR A 470 -5.37 27.39 21.22
C TYR A 470 -6.72 26.68 21.07
N SER A 471 -6.69 25.55 20.38
CA SER A 471 -7.82 24.67 20.12
C SER A 471 -7.72 23.41 20.99
N TYR A 472 -8.76 23.13 21.78
CA TYR A 472 -8.77 21.96 22.64
C TYR A 472 -10.15 21.30 22.72
N ALA A 473 -10.17 19.99 23.01
CA ALA A 473 -11.36 19.23 23.33
C ALA A 473 -11.18 18.52 24.68
N GLY A 474 -12.18 18.55 25.54
CA GLY A 474 -12.12 17.91 26.85
C GLY A 474 -13.47 17.45 27.35
N ARG A 475 -13.56 16.19 27.75
CA ARG A 475 -14.78 15.59 28.28
C ARG A 475 -15.07 15.97 29.74
N TYR A 476 -14.03 16.33 30.50
CA TYR A 476 -14.12 16.60 31.94
C TYR A 476 -13.49 17.95 32.27
N GLY A 477 -14.05 18.63 33.28
CA GLY A 477 -13.47 19.86 33.81
C GLY A 477 -12.35 19.63 34.82
N ASN A 478 -11.88 20.74 35.45
CA ASN A 478 -10.77 20.73 36.43
C ASN A 478 -9.48 20.08 35.87
N ARG A 479 -9.15 20.43 34.61
CA ARG A 479 -7.93 20.08 33.94
C ARG A 479 -7.04 21.31 33.80
N GLN A 480 -5.82 21.26 34.31
CA GLN A 480 -4.88 22.35 34.23
C GLN A 480 -4.02 22.23 32.97
N PHE A 481 -4.04 23.25 32.16
CA PHE A 481 -3.16 23.44 31.01
C PHE A 481 -2.16 24.55 31.32
N THR A 482 -0.88 24.27 31.18
CA THR A 482 0.21 25.21 31.48
C THR A 482 1.18 25.26 30.31
N ILE A 483 1.55 26.46 29.89
CA ILE A 483 2.60 26.72 28.90
C ILE A 483 3.79 27.36 29.61
N ARG A 484 4.98 26.75 29.48
CA ARG A 484 6.26 27.27 29.97
C ARG A 484 7.26 27.40 28.84
N ILE A 485 8.30 28.23 29.05
CA ILE A 485 9.45 28.30 28.14
C ILE A 485 10.71 27.85 28.84
N ASP A 486 11.62 27.27 28.03
CA ASP A 486 13.02 26.91 28.35
C ASP A 486 13.20 25.82 29.42
N ASN A 487 12.21 25.54 30.27
CA ASN A 487 12.24 24.44 31.23
C ASN A 487 10.82 24.08 31.71
N ALA A 488 10.52 22.79 31.73
CA ALA A 488 9.17 22.29 32.09
C ALA A 488 8.79 22.56 33.57
N THR A 489 9.74 22.62 34.48
CA THR A 489 9.49 22.76 35.93
C THR A 489 9.80 24.14 36.48
N SER A 490 10.92 24.74 36.08
CA SER A 490 11.41 26.02 36.56
C SER A 490 11.30 27.15 35.53
N GLY A 491 10.97 26.83 34.27
CA GLY A 491 10.84 27.82 33.21
C GLY A 491 9.71 28.82 33.46
N LYS A 492 9.83 30.00 32.84
CA LYS A 492 8.84 31.07 32.97
C LYS A 492 7.48 30.59 32.48
N ILE A 493 6.43 30.83 33.25
CA ILE A 493 5.02 30.54 32.80
C ILE A 493 4.62 31.62 31.81
N VAL A 494 4.25 31.19 30.60
CA VAL A 494 3.66 32.03 29.56
C VAL A 494 2.15 32.15 29.79
N TYR A 495 1.53 30.99 30.10
CA TYR A 495 0.10 30.90 30.34
C TYR A 495 -0.24 29.69 31.23
N GLN A 496 -1.28 29.81 32.00
CA GLN A 496 -1.84 28.75 32.81
C GLN A 496 -3.32 28.93 33.05
N GLU A 497 -4.12 27.90 32.82
CA GLU A 497 -5.56 27.93 33.04
C GLU A 497 -6.10 26.57 33.53
N THR A 498 -7.21 26.62 34.29
CA THR A 498 -8.02 25.46 34.60
C THR A 498 -9.16 25.36 33.58
N LEU A 499 -9.12 24.35 32.73
CA LEU A 499 -10.03 24.22 31.62
C LEU A 499 -11.34 23.49 32.02
N PRO A 500 -12.50 24.00 31.56
CA PRO A 500 -13.77 23.31 31.65
C PRO A 500 -13.83 22.18 30.59
N ALA A 501 -14.85 21.30 30.71
CA ALA A 501 -15.21 20.40 29.61
C ALA A 501 -15.75 21.23 28.42
N THR A 502 -15.45 20.78 27.20
CA THR A 502 -16.00 21.38 25.97
C THR A 502 -17.31 20.72 25.57
N ALA A 503 -17.41 19.39 25.76
CA ALA A 503 -18.60 18.56 25.55
C ALA A 503 -18.43 17.22 26.28
N ASN A 504 -19.41 16.33 26.19
CA ASN A 504 -19.30 14.97 26.76
C ASN A 504 -18.55 14.00 25.82
N ASN A 505 -17.52 14.50 25.12
CA ASN A 505 -16.68 13.72 24.21
C ASN A 505 -15.25 14.31 24.10
N TRP A 506 -14.39 13.71 23.32
CA TRP A 506 -12.98 14.08 23.11
C TRP A 506 -12.72 14.72 21.73
N THR A 507 -13.77 14.98 20.94
CA THR A 507 -13.68 15.41 19.55
C THR A 507 -14.36 16.75 19.27
N THR A 508 -15.07 17.33 20.23
CA THR A 508 -15.66 18.66 20.12
C THR A 508 -14.64 19.69 20.55
N PHE A 509 -13.87 20.18 19.60
CA PHE A 509 -12.87 21.23 19.83
C PHE A 509 -13.49 22.61 19.96
N VAL A 510 -12.93 23.43 20.86
CA VAL A 510 -13.23 24.85 21.01
C VAL A 510 -11.94 25.65 20.98
N THR A 511 -11.93 26.77 20.29
CA THR A 511 -10.82 27.72 20.29
C THR A 511 -10.98 28.71 21.42
N LYS A 512 -9.93 28.92 22.19
CA LYS A 512 -9.80 30.00 23.15
C LYS A 512 -8.81 31.04 22.68
N SER A 513 -9.20 32.33 22.87
CA SER A 513 -8.35 33.48 22.57
C SER A 513 -8.08 34.24 23.89
N ILE A 514 -6.80 34.43 24.19
CA ILE A 514 -6.33 34.92 25.47
C ILE A 514 -5.40 36.15 25.25
N ASP A 515 -5.61 37.19 26.00
CA ASP A 515 -4.64 38.28 26.13
C ASP A 515 -3.54 37.83 27.10
N LEU A 516 -2.28 37.80 26.65
CA LEU A 516 -1.15 37.43 27.51
C LEU A 516 -0.86 38.49 28.57
N SER A 517 -0.37 38.05 29.72
CA SER A 517 0.10 39.01 30.78
C SER A 517 1.26 39.86 30.28
N ALA A 518 1.47 41.03 30.92
CA ALA A 518 2.56 41.92 30.57
C ALA A 518 3.95 41.22 30.65
N GLU A 519 4.10 40.32 31.60
CA GLU A 519 5.31 39.50 31.76
C GLU A 519 5.52 38.50 30.60
N ALA A 520 4.43 37.90 30.10
CA ALA A 520 4.46 37.01 28.95
C ALA A 520 4.71 37.77 27.65
N GLN A 521 4.10 38.95 27.49
CA GLN A 521 4.31 39.85 26.34
C GLN A 521 5.78 40.31 26.19
N ALA A 522 6.53 40.36 27.30
CA ALA A 522 7.92 40.75 27.31
C ALA A 522 8.90 39.63 26.89
N ILE A 523 8.41 38.45 26.54
CA ILE A 523 9.21 37.34 26.01
C ILE A 523 9.53 37.62 24.53
N THR A 524 10.80 37.58 24.15
CA THR A 524 11.26 37.93 22.79
C THR A 524 12.22 36.85 22.25
N GLY A 525 12.25 36.66 20.93
CA GLY A 525 13.12 35.71 20.28
C GLY A 525 12.59 34.26 20.29
N LYS A 526 13.45 33.30 20.04
CA LYS A 526 13.09 31.86 19.94
C LYS A 526 13.29 31.15 21.27
N HIS A 527 12.28 30.40 21.69
CA HIS A 527 12.26 29.66 22.93
C HIS A 527 11.80 28.22 22.72
N THR A 528 12.20 27.32 23.63
CA THR A 528 11.59 26.00 23.74
C THR A 528 10.33 26.12 24.58
N VAL A 529 9.18 25.76 23.99
CA VAL A 529 7.85 25.78 24.62
C VAL A 529 7.52 24.40 25.18
N TYR A 530 6.97 24.37 26.39
CA TYR A 530 6.50 23.16 27.09
C TYR A 530 5.01 23.26 27.32
N LEU A 531 4.21 22.38 26.72
CA LEU A 531 2.82 22.17 27.08
C LEU A 531 2.73 21.13 28.19
N ILE A 532 2.16 21.49 29.31
CA ILE A 532 2.12 20.68 30.54
C ILE A 532 0.66 20.49 30.97
N PHE A 533 0.31 19.26 31.25
CA PHE A 533 -1.07 18.85 31.51
C PHE A 533 -1.21 18.19 32.87
N ASN A 534 -2.10 18.73 33.72
CA ASN A 534 -2.33 18.18 35.05
C ASN A 534 -3.81 17.99 35.36
N LYS A 535 -4.11 16.95 36.12
CA LYS A 535 -5.42 16.75 36.76
C LYS A 535 -5.39 17.39 38.15
N LEU A 536 -6.30 18.31 38.40
CA LEU A 536 -6.38 18.92 39.72
C LEU A 536 -7.01 17.98 40.74
N SER A 537 -6.64 18.09 42.00
CA SER A 537 -7.18 17.30 43.10
C SER A 537 -8.67 17.51 43.34
N THR A 538 -9.23 18.61 42.83
CA THR A 538 -10.70 18.94 42.88
C THR A 538 -11.48 18.29 41.75
N ALA A 539 -10.91 17.46 40.90
CA ALA A 539 -11.64 16.75 39.86
C ALA A 539 -12.35 15.52 40.44
N ASP A 540 -13.66 15.47 40.30
CA ASP A 540 -14.51 14.43 40.87
C ASP A 540 -14.59 13.11 40.05
N ASP A 541 -14.00 13.12 38.85
CA ASP A 541 -14.03 11.97 37.97
C ASP A 541 -12.84 11.01 38.19
N THR A 542 -13.01 9.74 37.83
CA THR A 542 -11.97 8.71 37.89
C THR A 542 -11.16 8.61 36.62
N ASN A 543 -11.48 9.40 35.59
CA ASN A 543 -10.81 9.34 34.28
C ASN A 543 -9.38 9.85 34.38
N LYS A 544 -8.46 9.09 33.77
CA LYS A 544 -7.02 9.43 33.73
C LYS A 544 -6.66 10.45 32.67
N TYR A 545 -7.51 10.66 31.64
CA TYR A 545 -7.21 11.53 30.52
C TYR A 545 -7.54 13.02 30.85
N ILE A 546 -6.73 13.91 30.26
CA ILE A 546 -6.78 15.35 30.55
C ILE A 546 -7.63 16.07 29.50
N ILE A 547 -7.08 16.34 28.34
CA ILE A 547 -7.70 17.01 27.19
C ILE A 547 -7.02 16.50 25.91
N ASN A 548 -7.61 16.80 24.75
CA ASN A 548 -6.93 16.79 23.47
C ASN A 548 -6.60 18.23 23.06
N VAL A 549 -5.48 18.47 22.38
CA VAL A 549 -5.10 19.77 21.84
C VAL A 549 -4.79 19.60 20.37
N ASP A 550 -5.36 20.47 19.55
CA ASP A 550 -5.23 20.49 18.10
C ASP A 550 -4.05 21.40 17.69
N TRP A 551 -4.09 22.66 18.08
CA TRP A 551 -3.03 23.65 17.81
C TRP A 551 -2.99 24.73 18.87
N PHE A 552 -1.89 25.52 18.88
CA PHE A 552 -1.77 26.76 19.63
C PHE A 552 -1.03 27.82 18.79
N LYS A 553 -1.25 29.12 19.12
CA LYS A 553 -0.69 30.22 18.36
C LYS A 553 -0.37 31.42 19.25
N PHE A 554 0.84 31.95 19.19
CA PHE A 554 1.21 33.22 19.76
C PHE A 554 1.23 34.32 18.69
N TYR A 555 0.49 35.43 18.89
CA TYR A 555 0.35 36.45 17.86
C TYR A 555 0.10 37.89 18.45
N ASN A 556 0.22 38.90 17.61
CA ASN A 556 -0.23 40.28 17.88
C ASN A 556 -1.45 40.61 17.03
N GLU A 557 -2.30 41.58 17.48
CA GLU A 557 -3.35 42.12 16.62
C GLU A 557 -2.70 42.79 15.40
N GLY A 558 -2.97 42.26 14.22
CA GLY A 558 -2.30 42.67 12.99
C GLY A 558 -1.21 41.69 12.51
N ASP A 559 -0.74 40.74 13.36
CA ASP A 559 -0.09 39.53 12.88
C ASP A 559 -1.19 38.72 12.18
N SER A 560 -1.11 38.65 10.88
CA SER A 560 -2.20 38.20 10.00
C SER A 560 -2.82 36.85 10.43
N ASN A 561 -4.16 36.83 10.43
CA ASN A 561 -4.96 35.62 10.27
C ASN A 561 -4.30 34.74 9.17
N PRO A 562 -4.22 33.41 9.29
CA PRO A 562 -3.68 32.52 8.22
C PRO A 562 -4.39 32.73 6.87
N THR A 563 -5.56 33.37 6.85
CA THR A 563 -6.23 33.85 5.63
C THR A 563 -5.57 35.07 4.98
N ALA A 564 -4.62 35.73 5.64
CA ALA A 564 -3.94 36.94 5.11
C ALA A 564 -2.42 36.79 5.25
N LEU A 565 -1.83 35.79 4.57
CA LEU A 565 -0.39 35.65 4.36
C LEU A 565 0.14 36.79 3.51
N GLY A 566 0.36 37.96 4.16
CA GLY A 566 0.99 39.15 3.59
C GLY A 566 0.41 39.68 2.26
N ASN A 567 -0.87 39.54 1.98
CA ASN A 567 -1.55 39.88 0.73
C ASN A 567 -1.04 39.15 -0.53
N LYS A 568 -0.03 38.24 -0.46
CA LYS A 568 0.52 37.58 -1.63
C LYS A 568 0.13 36.10 -1.74
N VAL A 569 -0.02 35.37 -0.63
CA VAL A 569 -0.53 33.99 -0.61
C VAL A 569 -1.83 34.00 0.18
N MET A 570 -2.90 33.55 -0.44
CA MET A 570 -4.24 33.50 0.14
C MET A 570 -4.73 32.04 0.20
N TYR A 571 -5.56 31.71 1.18
CA TYR A 571 -6.14 30.39 1.32
C TYR A 571 -7.63 30.41 1.54
N ALA A 572 -8.38 29.56 0.83
CA ALA A 572 -9.78 29.27 1.08
C ALA A 572 -10.08 27.79 0.86
N GLN A 573 -10.79 27.17 1.80
CA GLN A 573 -11.20 25.77 1.65
C GLN A 573 -12.19 25.56 0.49
N GLY A 574 -13.10 26.49 0.25
CA GLY A 574 -14.08 26.46 -0.83
C GLY A 574 -15.17 25.41 -0.67
N CYS A 575 -14.81 24.15 -0.46
CA CYS A 575 -15.74 23.05 -0.20
C CYS A 575 -15.06 21.90 0.57
N ASP A 576 -15.87 20.98 1.11
CA ASP A 576 -15.41 19.67 1.59
C ASP A 576 -15.19 18.72 0.42
N VAL A 577 -14.45 17.62 0.66
CA VAL A 577 -14.15 16.63 -0.41
C VAL A 577 -15.43 16.03 -1.00
N ALA A 578 -16.33 15.52 -0.17
CA ALA A 578 -17.58 14.88 -0.60
C ALA A 578 -18.84 15.59 -0.11
N GLY A 579 -18.70 16.74 0.55
CA GLY A 579 -19.80 17.51 1.16
C GLY A 579 -20.71 18.20 0.14
N THR A 580 -21.89 18.59 0.62
CA THR A 580 -22.80 19.49 -0.11
C THR A 580 -22.21 20.89 -0.14
N LYS A 581 -22.63 21.69 -1.13
CA LYS A 581 -22.16 23.08 -1.27
C LYS A 581 -22.43 23.91 -0.01
N ASN A 582 -21.37 24.44 0.60
CA ASN A 582 -21.44 25.46 1.63
C ASN A 582 -21.28 26.85 0.94
N GLN A 583 -22.34 27.66 0.93
CA GLN A 583 -22.34 28.89 0.16
C GLN A 583 -21.31 29.90 0.68
N ALA A 584 -21.08 30.00 2.00
CA ALA A 584 -20.12 30.93 2.58
C ALA A 584 -18.68 30.63 2.19
N LEU A 585 -18.26 29.35 2.33
CA LEU A 585 -16.92 28.87 1.89
C LEU A 585 -16.73 29.06 0.38
N PHE A 586 -17.80 28.85 -0.37
CA PHE A 586 -17.78 28.97 -1.82
C PHE A 586 -17.59 30.43 -2.27
N ASP A 587 -18.36 31.37 -1.68
CA ASP A 587 -18.27 32.80 -1.99
C ASP A 587 -16.90 33.38 -1.59
N GLU A 588 -16.34 32.95 -0.46
CA GLU A 588 -14.98 33.29 -0.03
C GLU A 588 -13.94 32.86 -1.06
N ALA A 589 -14.00 31.59 -1.49
CA ALA A 589 -13.09 31.03 -2.48
C ALA A 589 -13.16 31.78 -3.82
N VAL A 590 -14.35 32.08 -4.30
CA VAL A 590 -14.57 32.83 -5.56
C VAL A 590 -14.04 34.26 -5.45
N ALA A 591 -14.26 34.92 -4.32
CA ALA A 591 -13.75 36.28 -4.09
C ALA A 591 -12.20 36.29 -4.06
N MET A 592 -11.56 35.31 -3.41
CA MET A 592 -10.11 35.19 -3.39
C MET A 592 -9.54 34.86 -4.77
N ALA A 593 -10.21 33.99 -5.54
CA ALA A 593 -9.81 33.70 -6.90
C ALA A 593 -9.80 34.96 -7.79
N ALA A 594 -10.79 35.84 -7.64
CA ALA A 594 -10.88 37.07 -8.40
C ALA A 594 -9.78 38.10 -8.06
N ASP A 595 -9.22 38.06 -6.84
CA ASP A 595 -8.16 38.95 -6.36
C ASP A 595 -6.73 38.42 -6.62
N ALA A 596 -6.58 37.20 -7.10
CA ALA A 596 -5.30 36.54 -7.34
C ALA A 596 -4.81 36.70 -8.78
N ASP A 597 -3.48 36.76 -9.00
CA ASP A 597 -2.88 36.61 -10.33
C ASP A 597 -3.04 35.18 -10.84
N TYR A 598 -2.87 34.20 -9.96
CA TYR A 598 -2.99 32.76 -10.23
C TYR A 598 -3.74 32.06 -9.10
N VAL A 599 -4.43 30.98 -9.46
CA VAL A 599 -5.12 30.09 -8.50
C VAL A 599 -4.56 28.68 -8.60
N ILE A 600 -4.16 28.12 -7.47
CA ILE A 600 -3.89 26.69 -7.30
C ILE A 600 -5.17 26.09 -6.69
N LEU A 601 -5.94 25.39 -7.50
CA LEU A 601 -7.20 24.78 -7.09
C LEU A 601 -7.00 23.28 -6.84
N THR A 602 -7.11 22.87 -5.59
CA THR A 602 -6.92 21.49 -5.15
C THR A 602 -8.24 20.75 -5.08
N LEU A 603 -8.35 19.64 -5.76
CA LEU A 603 -9.56 18.82 -5.89
C LEU A 603 -9.18 17.34 -5.78
N GLY A 604 -10.15 16.46 -5.56
CA GLY A 604 -9.86 15.02 -5.60
C GLY A 604 -10.77 14.16 -4.73
N THR A 605 -10.22 13.08 -4.21
CA THR A 605 -10.92 12.07 -3.41
C THR A 605 -10.22 11.89 -2.05
N ASP A 606 -10.91 11.25 -1.10
CA ASP A 606 -10.36 10.79 0.17
C ASP A 606 -10.81 9.34 0.46
N LEU A 607 -10.40 8.82 1.61
CA LEU A 607 -10.77 7.47 2.04
C LEU A 607 -12.28 7.32 2.37
N ASN A 608 -13.03 8.42 2.55
CA ASN A 608 -14.49 8.35 2.69
C ASN A 608 -15.19 8.15 1.34
N VAL A 609 -14.52 8.50 0.24
CA VAL A 609 -15.02 8.34 -1.13
C VAL A 609 -14.68 6.96 -1.69
N SER A 610 -13.49 6.46 -1.38
CA SER A 610 -12.97 5.20 -1.93
C SER A 610 -11.92 4.64 -0.97
N ASP A 611 -12.20 3.50 -0.36
CA ASP A 611 -11.29 2.80 0.55
C ASP A 611 -11.58 1.29 0.59
N GLU A 612 -10.88 0.58 1.46
CA GLU A 612 -11.24 -0.79 1.83
C GLU A 612 -12.68 -0.82 2.37
N SER A 613 -13.55 -1.57 1.72
CA SER A 613 -14.99 -1.74 1.94
C SER A 613 -15.92 -0.79 1.16
N HIS A 614 -15.41 0.19 0.41
CA HIS A 614 -16.22 1.18 -0.29
C HIS A 614 -15.80 1.37 -1.75
N ASP A 615 -16.53 0.71 -2.67
CA ASP A 615 -16.38 0.94 -4.12
C ASP A 615 -17.08 2.24 -4.54
N ARG A 616 -16.50 2.96 -5.51
CA ARG A 616 -17.10 4.15 -6.11
C ARG A 616 -18.23 3.77 -7.07
N LYS A 617 -19.25 4.61 -7.15
CA LYS A 617 -20.36 4.45 -8.10
C LYS A 617 -20.10 5.10 -9.45
N ASN A 618 -19.24 6.12 -9.49
CA ASN A 618 -18.88 6.89 -10.68
C ASN A 618 -17.47 7.43 -10.54
N LEU A 619 -16.97 8.10 -11.59
CA LEU A 619 -15.62 8.65 -11.66
C LEU A 619 -15.61 10.18 -11.57
N ASN A 620 -16.72 10.84 -11.23
CA ASN A 620 -16.81 12.29 -11.14
C ASN A 620 -16.05 12.81 -9.90
N LEU A 621 -15.72 14.09 -9.94
CA LEU A 621 -15.32 14.82 -8.74
C LEU A 621 -16.46 14.74 -7.70
N PRO A 622 -16.19 14.31 -6.47
CA PRO A 622 -17.23 14.15 -5.46
C PRO A 622 -17.76 15.49 -4.94
N GLY A 623 -18.95 15.47 -4.34
CA GLY A 623 -19.53 16.62 -3.66
C GLY A 623 -19.75 17.84 -4.57
N ALA A 624 -19.37 19.00 -4.07
CA ALA A 624 -19.51 20.28 -4.76
C ALA A 624 -18.26 20.70 -5.57
N GLN A 625 -17.26 19.84 -5.70
CA GLN A 625 -15.96 20.19 -6.28
C GLN A 625 -16.06 20.64 -7.75
N GLN A 626 -16.90 20.01 -8.57
CA GLN A 626 -17.11 20.43 -9.97
C GLN A 626 -17.67 21.87 -10.04
N GLN A 627 -18.62 22.19 -9.17
CA GLN A 627 -19.19 23.55 -9.11
C GLN A 627 -18.15 24.59 -8.67
N LEU A 628 -17.29 24.22 -7.70
CA LEU A 628 -16.20 25.08 -7.25
C LEU A 628 -15.19 25.33 -8.39
N LEU A 629 -14.81 24.29 -9.11
CA LEU A 629 -13.90 24.36 -10.27
C LEU A 629 -14.39 25.35 -11.32
N GLU A 630 -15.67 25.23 -11.71
CA GLU A 630 -16.28 26.12 -12.71
C GLU A 630 -16.38 27.57 -12.24
N ALA A 631 -16.74 27.78 -10.98
CA ALA A 631 -16.89 29.13 -10.41
C ALA A 631 -15.54 29.83 -10.21
N VAL A 632 -14.53 29.10 -9.72
CA VAL A 632 -13.17 29.62 -9.55
C VAL A 632 -12.54 29.95 -10.90
N TYR A 633 -12.66 29.09 -11.89
CA TYR A 633 -12.17 29.36 -13.25
C TYR A 633 -12.88 30.59 -13.88
N LYS A 634 -14.18 30.74 -13.70
CA LYS A 634 -14.90 31.89 -14.17
C LYS A 634 -14.41 33.19 -13.51
N ALA A 635 -14.02 33.14 -12.24
CA ALA A 635 -13.46 34.27 -11.49
C ALA A 635 -12.01 34.58 -11.91
N ASN A 636 -11.22 33.53 -12.18
CA ASN A 636 -9.82 33.64 -12.59
C ASN A 636 -9.43 32.53 -13.58
N PRO A 637 -9.28 32.85 -14.89
CA PRO A 637 -8.87 31.88 -15.89
C PRO A 637 -7.43 31.35 -15.72
N ASN A 638 -6.56 32.01 -14.93
CA ASN A 638 -5.22 31.50 -14.60
C ASN A 638 -5.27 30.47 -13.47
N THR A 639 -6.19 29.49 -13.59
CA THR A 639 -6.40 28.42 -12.61
C THR A 639 -5.58 27.19 -12.99
N ILE A 640 -4.83 26.68 -12.02
CA ILE A 640 -4.07 25.44 -12.06
C ILE A 640 -4.83 24.43 -11.22
N ALA A 641 -5.35 23.34 -11.83
CA ALA A 641 -6.02 22.28 -11.11
C ALA A 641 -5.02 21.22 -10.65
N VAL A 642 -4.99 20.94 -9.35
CA VAL A 642 -4.18 19.91 -8.71
C VAL A 642 -5.12 18.83 -8.19
N LEU A 643 -5.00 17.63 -8.73
CA LEU A 643 -5.86 16.51 -8.40
C LEU A 643 -5.16 15.61 -7.36
N VAL A 644 -5.66 15.61 -6.13
CA VAL A 644 -5.27 14.72 -5.04
C VAL A 644 -6.24 13.55 -5.06
N THR A 645 -5.86 12.44 -5.71
CA THR A 645 -6.78 11.33 -6.00
C THR A 645 -6.05 9.98 -5.97
N CYS A 646 -6.76 8.93 -5.63
CA CYS A 646 -6.21 7.56 -5.64
C CYS A 646 -6.45 6.81 -6.96
N SER A 647 -7.38 7.29 -7.79
CA SER A 647 -7.78 6.63 -9.04
C SER A 647 -8.15 7.64 -10.12
N SER A 648 -8.47 7.17 -11.32
CA SER A 648 -8.88 8.04 -12.43
C SER A 648 -10.17 8.80 -12.13
N LEU A 649 -10.26 10.02 -12.68
CA LEU A 649 -11.41 10.91 -12.60
C LEU A 649 -11.93 11.27 -14.00
N THR A 650 -13.24 11.39 -14.14
CA THR A 650 -13.87 11.94 -15.35
C THR A 650 -13.93 13.48 -15.22
N ILE A 651 -12.95 14.15 -15.81
CA ILE A 651 -12.75 15.61 -15.70
C ILE A 651 -12.78 16.29 -17.08
N ASN A 652 -13.69 15.88 -17.97
CA ASN A 652 -13.79 16.39 -19.34
C ASN A 652 -13.88 17.91 -19.38
N TRP A 653 -14.73 18.51 -18.53
CA TRP A 653 -14.87 19.95 -18.47
C TRP A 653 -13.55 20.65 -18.11
N ALA A 654 -12.81 20.09 -17.13
CA ALA A 654 -11.49 20.64 -16.78
C ALA A 654 -10.50 20.51 -17.94
N GLN A 655 -10.48 19.36 -18.62
CA GLN A 655 -9.62 19.13 -19.78
C GLN A 655 -9.91 20.13 -20.91
N GLU A 656 -11.16 20.53 -21.12
CA GLU A 656 -11.52 21.51 -22.12
C GLU A 656 -11.11 22.94 -21.70
N ASN A 657 -11.37 23.33 -20.46
CA ASN A 657 -11.35 24.73 -20.02
C ASN A 657 -10.10 25.13 -19.22
N ILE A 658 -9.63 24.29 -18.28
CA ILE A 658 -8.53 24.63 -17.37
C ILE A 658 -7.19 24.62 -18.13
N PRO A 659 -6.35 25.66 -18.00
CA PRO A 659 -5.10 25.76 -18.77
C PRO A 659 -3.99 24.79 -18.27
N ALA A 660 -3.93 24.49 -16.96
CA ALA A 660 -2.95 23.55 -16.41
C ALA A 660 -3.62 22.58 -15.44
N ILE A 661 -3.36 21.29 -15.61
CA ILE A 661 -3.90 20.21 -14.78
C ILE A 661 -2.78 19.24 -14.43
N MET A 662 -2.65 18.86 -13.15
CA MET A 662 -1.75 17.81 -12.71
C MET A 662 -2.45 16.84 -11.77
N SER A 663 -2.08 15.55 -11.85
CA SER A 663 -2.41 14.54 -10.85
C SER A 663 -1.25 14.44 -9.87
N ALA A 664 -1.54 14.69 -8.60
CA ALA A 664 -0.57 14.65 -7.51
C ALA A 664 -0.85 13.50 -6.54
N TRP A 665 -1.82 12.67 -6.85
CA TRP A 665 -2.15 11.45 -6.10
C TRP A 665 -2.34 11.68 -4.57
N TYR A 666 -2.24 10.63 -3.75
CA TYR A 666 -1.96 10.69 -2.32
C TYR A 666 -0.44 10.59 -2.17
N ASP A 667 0.23 11.73 -2.05
CA ASP A 667 1.66 11.86 -2.36
C ASP A 667 2.55 11.88 -1.11
N GLY A 668 2.03 11.35 0.00
CA GLY A 668 2.80 11.20 1.25
C GLY A 668 3.09 12.53 1.96
N GLN A 669 4.02 12.48 2.90
CA GLN A 669 4.31 13.61 3.80
C GLN A 669 4.88 14.86 3.10
N GLU A 670 5.47 14.69 1.90
CA GLU A 670 6.11 15.77 1.13
C GLU A 670 5.24 16.30 -0.01
N GLN A 671 3.95 15.91 -0.05
CA GLN A 671 2.99 16.28 -1.10
C GLN A 671 3.05 17.76 -1.50
N GLY A 672 2.98 18.66 -0.51
CA GLY A 672 2.96 20.10 -0.79
C GLY A 672 4.27 20.62 -1.37
N GLN A 673 5.43 20.14 -0.87
CA GLN A 673 6.73 20.54 -1.39
C GLN A 673 6.92 20.07 -2.83
N ALA A 674 6.53 18.84 -3.14
CA ALA A 674 6.62 18.28 -4.49
C ALA A 674 5.76 19.06 -5.49
N ILE A 675 4.50 19.36 -5.13
CA ILE A 675 3.58 20.15 -5.95
C ILE A 675 4.13 21.57 -6.18
N SER A 676 4.61 22.21 -5.12
CA SER A 676 5.23 23.56 -5.21
C SER A 676 6.47 23.54 -6.12
N ASP A 677 7.34 22.56 -5.99
CA ASP A 677 8.55 22.44 -6.81
C ASP A 677 8.22 22.24 -8.30
N VAL A 678 7.14 21.53 -8.62
CA VAL A 678 6.63 21.42 -9.99
C VAL A 678 6.05 22.75 -10.46
N ILE A 679 5.14 23.37 -9.70
CA ILE A 679 4.48 24.62 -10.09
C ILE A 679 5.50 25.74 -10.38
N PHE A 680 6.54 25.87 -9.56
CA PHE A 680 7.56 26.91 -9.71
C PHE A 680 8.82 26.47 -10.47
N GLY A 681 8.79 25.29 -11.11
CA GLY A 681 9.85 24.83 -12.02
C GLY A 681 11.15 24.41 -11.36
N LYS A 682 11.15 24.15 -10.05
CA LYS A 682 12.28 23.56 -9.36
C LYS A 682 12.42 22.08 -9.69
N HIS A 683 11.33 21.44 -10.11
CA HIS A 683 11.29 20.08 -10.65
C HIS A 683 10.50 20.07 -11.97
N ASN A 684 11.06 19.39 -12.99
CA ASN A 684 10.35 19.14 -14.24
C ASN A 684 9.57 17.83 -14.13
N PRO A 685 8.23 17.83 -14.21
CA PRO A 685 7.45 16.61 -14.06
C PRO A 685 7.79 15.58 -15.13
N GLY A 686 7.94 14.33 -14.73
CA GLY A 686 8.26 13.18 -15.61
C GLY A 686 7.36 11.98 -15.34
N GLY A 687 6.45 12.06 -14.38
CA GLY A 687 5.53 10.99 -14.03
C GLY A 687 4.57 10.63 -15.18
N LYS A 688 4.17 9.35 -15.26
CA LYS A 688 3.24 8.83 -16.28
C LYS A 688 2.10 8.05 -15.62
N LEU A 689 0.89 8.19 -16.18
CA LEU A 689 -0.28 7.44 -15.73
C LEU A 689 -0.06 5.93 -15.85
N THR A 690 -0.47 5.19 -14.84
CA THR A 690 -0.42 3.71 -14.83
C THR A 690 -1.80 3.09 -15.02
N THR A 691 -2.80 3.90 -15.35
CA THR A 691 -4.16 3.49 -15.69
C THR A 691 -4.72 4.37 -16.81
N THR A 692 -5.65 3.81 -17.56
CA THR A 692 -6.49 4.55 -18.51
C THR A 692 -7.49 5.43 -17.75
N TRP A 693 -7.60 6.71 -18.14
CA TRP A 693 -8.64 7.62 -17.64
C TRP A 693 -9.76 7.71 -18.66
N TYR A 694 -10.94 7.23 -18.29
CA TYR A 694 -12.09 7.12 -19.18
C TYR A 694 -12.86 8.44 -19.30
N ASN A 695 -13.47 8.70 -20.46
CA ASN A 695 -14.32 9.88 -20.66
C ASN A 695 -15.62 9.81 -19.86
N SER A 696 -16.09 8.60 -19.57
CA SER A 696 -17.33 8.36 -18.84
C SER A 696 -17.31 7.02 -18.13
N VAL A 697 -17.99 6.94 -16.98
CA VAL A 697 -18.26 5.65 -16.34
C VAL A 697 -19.02 4.67 -17.26
N SER A 698 -19.73 5.18 -18.28
CA SER A 698 -20.41 4.33 -19.29
C SER A 698 -19.46 3.67 -20.28
N ASP A 699 -18.19 3.99 -20.28
CA ASP A 699 -17.14 3.29 -21.04
C ASP A 699 -16.70 2.00 -20.34
N LEU A 700 -17.15 1.80 -19.11
CA LEU A 700 -16.91 0.62 -18.29
C LEU A 700 -18.19 -0.21 -18.15
N PRO A 701 -18.09 -1.53 -17.95
CA PRO A 701 -19.24 -2.34 -17.59
C PRO A 701 -19.98 -1.77 -16.36
N SER A 702 -21.31 -1.86 -16.36
CA SER A 702 -22.10 -1.41 -15.20
C SER A 702 -21.88 -2.29 -13.97
N ASP A 703 -21.55 -3.56 -14.18
CA ASP A 703 -21.30 -4.57 -13.14
C ASP A 703 -19.81 -4.64 -12.79
N LEU A 704 -19.46 -4.24 -11.57
CA LEU A 704 -18.10 -4.36 -11.03
C LEU A 704 -17.64 -5.82 -10.85
N THR A 705 -18.54 -6.78 -10.84
CA THR A 705 -18.20 -8.21 -10.77
C THR A 705 -17.93 -8.85 -12.14
N ASN A 706 -17.88 -8.07 -13.20
CA ASN A 706 -17.44 -8.53 -14.51
C ASN A 706 -15.90 -8.60 -14.55
N TYR A 707 -15.36 -9.81 -14.54
CA TYR A 707 -13.91 -10.07 -14.56
C TYR A 707 -13.37 -10.40 -15.96
N ASP A 708 -14.17 -10.30 -16.99
CA ASP A 708 -13.75 -10.52 -18.39
C ASP A 708 -13.06 -9.27 -18.95
N ILE A 709 -11.74 -9.21 -18.87
CA ILE A 709 -10.93 -8.07 -19.35
C ILE A 709 -11.09 -7.87 -20.85
N ARG A 710 -11.08 -8.96 -21.60
CA ARG A 710 -11.11 -8.98 -23.06
C ARG A 710 -12.50 -8.63 -23.60
N GLY A 711 -13.50 -9.41 -23.23
CA GLY A 711 -14.87 -9.21 -23.70
C GLY A 711 -15.52 -7.92 -23.22
N ALA A 712 -15.16 -7.45 -22.02
CA ALA A 712 -15.62 -6.18 -21.48
C ALA A 712 -14.80 -4.97 -21.91
N LYS A 713 -13.69 -5.19 -22.65
CA LYS A 713 -12.80 -4.14 -23.18
C LYS A 713 -12.23 -3.20 -22.12
N TYR A 714 -11.80 -3.77 -21.01
CA TYR A 714 -11.11 -3.03 -19.96
C TYR A 714 -9.68 -2.67 -20.38
N THR A 715 -9.16 -1.65 -19.78
CA THR A 715 -7.75 -1.20 -19.85
C THR A 715 -7.29 -0.80 -21.27
N TYR A 716 -6.12 -0.15 -21.35
CA TYR A 716 -5.53 0.22 -22.65
C TYR A 716 -5.28 -0.98 -23.59
N MET A 717 -5.22 -2.20 -23.01
CA MET A 717 -4.97 -3.42 -23.78
C MET A 717 -6.13 -3.78 -24.69
N TYR A 718 -7.39 -3.50 -24.29
CA TYR A 718 -8.59 -3.89 -25.03
C TYR A 718 -9.59 -2.75 -25.24
N HIS A 719 -9.40 -1.59 -24.59
CA HIS A 719 -10.29 -0.44 -24.77
C HIS A 719 -10.10 0.17 -26.16
N ASP A 720 -11.15 0.14 -26.97
CA ASP A 720 -11.11 0.53 -28.38
C ASP A 720 -11.62 1.96 -28.65
N LYS A 721 -12.00 2.70 -27.60
CA LYS A 721 -12.38 4.10 -27.68
C LYS A 721 -11.21 4.99 -27.30
N THR A 722 -11.24 6.27 -27.72
CA THR A 722 -10.28 7.27 -27.28
C THR A 722 -10.55 7.61 -25.79
N PRO A 723 -9.62 7.36 -24.87
CA PRO A 723 -9.81 7.72 -23.47
C PRO A 723 -9.60 9.22 -23.23
N LEU A 724 -9.98 9.72 -22.06
CA LEU A 724 -9.65 11.09 -21.63
C LEU A 724 -8.13 11.25 -21.54
N TYR A 725 -7.46 10.31 -20.87
CA TYR A 725 -5.99 10.19 -20.90
C TYR A 725 -5.60 8.71 -21.06
N PRO A 726 -4.70 8.39 -21.99
CA PRO A 726 -4.27 7.01 -22.19
C PRO A 726 -3.29 6.53 -21.11
N PHE A 727 -3.19 5.23 -20.95
CA PHE A 727 -2.13 4.60 -20.16
C PHE A 727 -0.75 5.07 -20.63
N GLY A 728 0.15 5.35 -19.68
CA GLY A 728 1.50 5.85 -19.95
C GLY A 728 1.58 7.35 -20.25
N TYR A 729 0.46 8.09 -20.22
CA TYR A 729 0.42 9.51 -20.53
C TYR A 729 0.98 10.37 -19.39
N GLY A 730 1.70 11.42 -19.77
CA GLY A 730 2.19 12.49 -18.89
C GLY A 730 3.05 13.46 -19.68
N LEU A 731 2.90 14.75 -19.41
CA LEU A 731 3.65 15.85 -20.06
C LEU A 731 4.90 16.21 -19.25
N SER A 732 5.78 16.97 -19.88
CA SER A 732 6.99 17.53 -19.29
C SER A 732 7.12 19.00 -19.67
N TYR A 733 7.95 19.77 -18.96
CA TYR A 733 8.33 21.14 -19.35
C TYR A 733 9.34 21.18 -20.49
N THR A 734 9.78 20.01 -20.96
CA THR A 734 10.64 19.85 -22.13
C THR A 734 9.99 18.93 -23.17
N THR A 735 10.63 18.79 -24.32
CA THR A 735 10.17 17.90 -25.40
C THR A 735 11.25 16.89 -25.74
N TYR A 736 10.84 15.71 -26.21
CA TYR A 736 11.75 14.64 -26.57
C TYR A 736 11.50 14.16 -28.00
N ASN A 737 12.58 13.99 -28.75
CA ASN A 737 12.58 13.37 -30.07
C ASN A 737 13.02 11.91 -29.95
N TYR A 738 12.36 11.03 -30.70
CA TYR A 738 12.66 9.61 -30.80
C TYR A 738 13.15 9.30 -32.20
N ASN A 739 14.32 8.69 -32.33
CA ASN A 739 14.95 8.39 -33.58
C ASN A 739 15.64 7.02 -33.55
N ASN A 740 16.10 6.56 -34.74
CA ASN A 740 17.01 5.43 -34.88
C ASN A 740 16.53 4.13 -34.19
N LEU A 741 15.28 3.75 -34.44
CA LEU A 741 14.81 2.45 -33.98
C LEU A 741 15.69 1.33 -34.53
N SER A 742 16.25 0.51 -33.66
CA SER A 742 17.05 -0.66 -34.00
C SER A 742 16.51 -1.89 -33.31
N ILE A 743 16.34 -2.96 -34.04
CA ILE A 743 15.92 -4.28 -33.54
C ILE A 743 17.04 -5.26 -33.89
N SER A 744 17.57 -5.95 -32.88
CA SER A 744 18.79 -6.74 -33.04
C SER A 744 18.66 -7.95 -33.99
N LYS A 745 17.43 -8.47 -34.16
CA LYS A 745 17.08 -9.56 -35.10
C LYS A 745 15.68 -9.34 -35.65
N ASN A 746 15.42 -9.76 -36.89
CA ASN A 746 14.08 -9.67 -37.49
C ASN A 746 13.19 -10.89 -37.17
N THR A 747 13.71 -11.89 -36.50
CA THR A 747 12.97 -13.10 -36.09
C THR A 747 13.29 -13.41 -34.64
N LEU A 748 12.27 -13.74 -33.86
CA LEU A 748 12.36 -14.09 -32.44
C LEU A 748 11.79 -15.49 -32.25
N ASN A 749 12.66 -16.46 -31.93
CA ASN A 749 12.29 -17.88 -31.74
C ASN A 749 12.22 -18.23 -30.26
N ALA A 750 11.66 -19.41 -29.95
CA ALA A 750 11.55 -19.95 -28.60
C ALA A 750 12.89 -19.95 -27.85
N GLY A 751 12.87 -19.41 -26.61
CA GLY A 751 14.06 -19.30 -25.77
C GLY A 751 15.03 -18.16 -26.17
N GLU A 752 14.71 -17.37 -27.20
CA GLU A 752 15.52 -16.22 -27.60
C GLU A 752 15.02 -14.92 -26.95
N GLU A 753 15.94 -13.96 -26.90
CA GLU A 753 15.71 -12.56 -26.57
C GLU A 753 16.26 -11.68 -27.69
N ILE A 754 15.54 -10.63 -28.02
CA ILE A 754 16.01 -9.55 -28.89
C ILE A 754 16.12 -8.26 -28.10
N THR A 755 16.92 -7.36 -28.62
CA THR A 755 17.09 -6.02 -28.08
C THR A 755 16.41 -5.01 -29.01
N VAL A 756 15.55 -4.15 -28.45
CA VAL A 756 14.94 -3.01 -29.12
C VAL A 756 15.60 -1.74 -28.56
N SER A 757 16.19 -0.94 -29.42
CA SER A 757 16.88 0.30 -29.04
C SER A 757 16.33 1.49 -29.80
N ALA A 758 16.34 2.67 -29.16
CA ALA A 758 15.98 3.93 -29.77
C ALA A 758 16.82 5.08 -29.17
N ASP A 759 17.12 6.07 -29.97
CA ASP A 759 17.80 7.29 -29.51
C ASP A 759 16.76 8.30 -29.06
N ILE A 760 16.91 8.77 -27.83
CA ILE A 760 16.04 9.76 -27.21
C ILE A 760 16.83 11.05 -27.00
N THR A 761 16.34 12.14 -27.60
CA THR A 761 16.98 13.46 -27.52
C THR A 761 16.07 14.43 -26.79
N ASN A 762 16.55 15.09 -25.76
CA ASN A 762 15.87 16.24 -25.17
C ASN A 762 16.00 17.44 -26.13
N SER A 763 14.94 17.72 -26.87
CA SER A 763 14.90 18.82 -27.87
C SER A 763 14.47 20.17 -27.29
N GLY A 764 14.12 20.21 -26.00
CA GLY A 764 13.69 21.43 -25.30
C GLY A 764 14.84 22.11 -24.53
N LYS A 765 14.48 22.97 -23.59
CA LYS A 765 15.43 23.86 -22.88
C LYS A 765 15.62 23.50 -21.41
N VAL A 766 14.86 22.55 -20.88
CA VAL A 766 14.87 22.13 -19.48
C VAL A 766 15.31 20.68 -19.39
N ALA A 767 16.19 20.37 -18.45
CA ALA A 767 16.53 18.97 -18.15
C ALA A 767 15.28 18.22 -17.64
N GLY A 768 15.18 16.93 -17.97
CA GLY A 768 14.05 16.14 -17.52
C GLY A 768 14.20 14.65 -17.80
N ALA A 769 13.31 13.88 -17.24
CA ALA A 769 13.22 12.45 -17.45
C ALA A 769 12.14 12.12 -18.48
N GLU A 770 12.46 11.21 -19.40
CA GLU A 770 11.48 10.59 -20.30
C GLU A 770 11.32 9.11 -19.95
N ILE A 771 10.10 8.61 -20.05
CA ILE A 771 9.77 7.19 -19.87
C ILE A 771 9.41 6.63 -21.25
N VAL A 772 10.38 5.94 -21.82
CA VAL A 772 10.26 5.28 -23.13
C VAL A 772 9.55 3.94 -22.93
N GLN A 773 8.45 3.75 -23.64
CA GLN A 773 7.56 2.60 -23.49
C GLN A 773 7.61 1.74 -24.74
N LEU A 774 7.86 0.44 -24.57
CA LEU A 774 7.89 -0.55 -25.63
C LEU A 774 6.64 -1.41 -25.58
N TYR A 775 5.86 -1.36 -26.65
CA TYR A 775 4.66 -2.17 -26.82
C TYR A 775 4.82 -3.18 -27.94
N ALA A 776 4.12 -4.29 -27.82
CA ALA A 776 3.99 -5.31 -28.84
C ALA A 776 2.52 -5.48 -29.23
N HIS A 777 2.26 -5.72 -30.53
CA HIS A 777 0.96 -6.14 -31.06
C HIS A 777 1.17 -7.35 -31.96
N ALA A 778 0.63 -8.51 -31.57
CA ALA A 778 0.65 -9.70 -32.40
C ALA A 778 -0.45 -9.63 -33.46
N ASN A 779 -0.06 -9.72 -34.74
CA ASN A 779 -1.00 -9.76 -35.87
C ASN A 779 -1.61 -11.16 -35.96
N SER A 780 -2.72 -11.39 -35.28
CA SER A 780 -3.34 -12.68 -35.02
C SER A 780 -4.81 -12.67 -35.38
N SER A 781 -5.37 -13.85 -35.69
CA SER A 781 -6.81 -14.06 -35.79
C SER A 781 -7.48 -14.29 -34.43
N LEU A 782 -6.66 -14.52 -33.38
CA LEU A 782 -7.15 -14.63 -32.01
C LEU A 782 -7.40 -13.23 -31.44
N ASP A 783 -8.27 -13.17 -30.44
CA ASP A 783 -8.51 -11.96 -29.65
C ASP A 783 -7.27 -11.65 -28.79
N ARG A 784 -6.36 -10.83 -29.35
CA ARG A 784 -5.10 -10.40 -28.72
C ARG A 784 -5.23 -8.95 -28.26
N PRO A 785 -4.41 -8.48 -27.29
CA PRO A 785 -4.37 -7.09 -26.94
C PRO A 785 -4.14 -6.18 -28.15
N ILE A 786 -4.85 -5.04 -28.22
CA ILE A 786 -4.59 -3.99 -29.22
C ILE A 786 -3.10 -3.58 -29.16
N LYS A 787 -2.55 -3.57 -27.96
CA LYS A 787 -1.13 -3.49 -27.65
C LYS A 787 -0.89 -3.90 -26.20
N GLN A 788 0.28 -4.48 -25.90
CA GLN A 788 0.67 -4.82 -24.54
C GLN A 788 2.06 -4.25 -24.25
N LEU A 789 2.26 -3.70 -23.09
CA LEU A 789 3.56 -3.26 -22.61
C LEU A 789 4.48 -4.47 -22.41
N VAL A 790 5.66 -4.44 -23.04
CA VAL A 790 6.65 -5.53 -22.93
C VAL A 790 8.01 -5.03 -22.46
N GLY A 791 8.20 -3.70 -22.37
CA GLY A 791 9.40 -3.08 -21.86
C GLY A 791 9.21 -1.59 -21.60
N PHE A 792 10.03 -1.02 -20.75
CA PHE A 792 10.13 0.42 -20.55
C PHE A 792 11.52 0.81 -20.03
N ALA A 793 11.87 2.07 -20.23
CA ALA A 793 13.11 2.63 -19.70
C ALA A 793 12.90 4.10 -19.32
N ARG A 794 13.33 4.46 -18.12
CA ARG A 794 13.40 5.85 -17.67
C ARG A 794 14.79 6.41 -17.99
N VAL A 795 14.85 7.54 -18.68
CA VAL A 795 16.10 8.18 -19.07
C VAL A 795 16.08 9.66 -18.73
N GLU A 796 17.10 10.13 -18.01
CA GLU A 796 17.30 11.53 -17.69
C GLU A 796 18.20 12.18 -18.74
N LEU A 797 17.79 13.36 -19.25
CA LEU A 797 18.46 14.05 -20.34
C LEU A 797 18.58 15.55 -20.05
N ALA A 798 19.81 16.07 -20.16
CA ALA A 798 20.04 17.50 -20.22
C ALA A 798 19.54 18.08 -21.55
N PRO A 799 19.28 19.40 -21.64
CA PRO A 799 18.93 20.04 -22.90
C PRO A 799 19.92 19.74 -24.04
N GLY A 800 19.42 19.25 -25.17
CA GLY A 800 20.21 18.84 -26.31
C GLY A 800 20.93 17.49 -26.20
N GLU A 801 20.86 16.84 -25.04
CA GLU A 801 21.47 15.51 -24.83
C GLU A 801 20.69 14.42 -25.55
N THR A 802 21.41 13.45 -26.12
CA THR A 802 20.87 12.24 -26.72
C THR A 802 21.42 11.02 -25.99
N LYS A 803 20.54 10.11 -25.61
CA LYS A 803 20.93 8.77 -25.07
C LYS A 803 20.19 7.68 -25.83
N THR A 804 20.89 6.59 -26.10
CA THR A 804 20.27 5.37 -26.61
C THR A 804 19.69 4.59 -25.45
N VAL A 805 18.39 4.35 -25.47
CA VAL A 805 17.72 3.42 -24.56
C VAL A 805 17.64 2.05 -25.20
N THR A 806 17.74 1.01 -24.37
CA THR A 806 17.77 -0.39 -24.83
C THR A 806 16.83 -1.21 -23.94
N MET A 807 15.90 -1.90 -24.58
CA MET A 807 14.88 -2.71 -23.90
C MET A 807 14.91 -4.15 -24.44
N PRO A 808 15.07 -5.16 -23.58
CA PRO A 808 14.98 -6.55 -24.00
C PRO A 808 13.53 -6.94 -24.27
N LEU A 809 13.33 -7.82 -25.24
CA LEU A 809 12.06 -8.48 -25.54
C LEU A 809 12.30 -9.98 -25.68
N LYS A 810 11.72 -10.75 -24.81
CA LYS A 810 11.80 -12.22 -24.81
C LYS A 810 10.62 -12.82 -25.58
N HIS A 811 10.87 -13.95 -26.21
CA HIS A 811 9.85 -14.67 -26.97
C HIS A 811 8.61 -15.00 -26.12
N GLU A 812 8.80 -15.46 -24.89
CA GLU A 812 7.71 -15.84 -23.99
C GLU A 812 6.81 -14.68 -23.56
N GLN A 813 7.25 -13.42 -23.66
CA GLN A 813 6.41 -12.25 -23.37
C GLN A 813 5.29 -12.04 -24.42
N LEU A 814 5.40 -12.70 -25.57
CA LEU A 814 4.41 -12.63 -26.66
C LEU A 814 3.38 -13.77 -26.58
N ALA A 815 3.47 -14.63 -25.57
CA ALA A 815 2.60 -15.78 -25.42
C ALA A 815 1.17 -15.38 -25.05
N TYR A 816 0.23 -16.22 -25.49
CA TYR A 816 -1.15 -16.24 -25.00
C TYR A 816 -1.44 -17.58 -24.32
N TYR A 817 -2.46 -17.62 -23.49
CA TYR A 817 -2.87 -18.85 -22.84
C TYR A 817 -3.88 -19.61 -23.71
N ASN A 818 -3.53 -20.84 -24.04
CA ASN A 818 -4.36 -21.75 -24.81
C ASN A 818 -5.22 -22.62 -23.88
N ASP A 819 -6.49 -22.25 -23.74
CA ASP A 819 -7.44 -22.95 -22.85
C ASP A 819 -7.65 -24.42 -23.21
N THR A 820 -7.49 -24.79 -24.49
CA THR A 820 -7.68 -26.17 -24.96
C THR A 820 -6.54 -27.07 -24.53
N ASN A 821 -5.32 -26.59 -24.66
CA ASN A 821 -4.11 -27.37 -24.39
C ASN A 821 -3.57 -27.14 -22.98
N HIS A 822 -4.04 -26.12 -22.28
CA HIS A 822 -3.47 -25.62 -21.01
C HIS A 822 -1.99 -25.28 -21.15
N THR A 823 -1.65 -24.49 -22.16
CA THR A 823 -0.28 -24.07 -22.48
C THR A 823 -0.21 -22.56 -22.67
N PHE A 824 0.96 -21.99 -22.47
CA PHE A 824 1.27 -20.69 -23.05
C PHE A 824 1.94 -20.90 -24.39
N ASP A 825 1.32 -20.40 -25.45
CA ASP A 825 1.76 -20.57 -26.82
C ASP A 825 2.10 -19.22 -27.44
N VAL A 826 3.20 -19.13 -28.19
CA VAL A 826 3.47 -18.04 -29.12
C VAL A 826 3.06 -18.46 -30.50
N GLU A 827 2.29 -17.62 -31.20
CA GLU A 827 1.88 -17.88 -32.58
C GLU A 827 3.05 -17.63 -33.55
N GLU A 828 3.16 -18.44 -34.60
CA GLU A 828 3.98 -18.11 -35.74
C GLU A 828 3.29 -16.96 -36.51
N GLY A 829 4.03 -15.87 -36.73
CA GLY A 829 3.45 -14.71 -37.41
C GLY A 829 4.27 -13.45 -37.28
N THR A 830 3.65 -12.33 -37.52
CA THR A 830 4.27 -11.02 -37.39
C THR A 830 3.82 -10.31 -36.11
N VAL A 831 4.74 -9.59 -35.50
CA VAL A 831 4.50 -8.76 -34.31
C VAL A 831 4.97 -7.35 -34.60
N ASP A 832 4.09 -6.37 -34.43
CA ASP A 832 4.44 -4.97 -34.49
C ASP A 832 5.15 -4.55 -33.21
N ILE A 833 6.29 -3.88 -33.35
CA ILE A 833 7.10 -3.32 -32.28
C ILE A 833 6.88 -1.81 -32.26
N LEU A 834 6.30 -1.32 -31.17
CA LEU A 834 5.85 0.05 -31.05
C LEU A 834 6.58 0.73 -29.89
N VAL A 835 7.34 1.79 -30.19
CA VAL A 835 8.06 2.57 -29.17
C VAL A 835 7.43 3.96 -29.08
N GLY A 836 7.06 4.36 -27.87
CA GLY A 836 6.35 5.62 -27.67
C GLY A 836 6.49 6.20 -26.28
N ALA A 837 5.85 7.36 -26.09
CA ALA A 837 5.77 8.09 -24.83
C ALA A 837 4.49 7.74 -24.01
N SER A 838 3.55 7.05 -24.66
CA SER A 838 2.33 6.48 -24.02
C SER A 838 1.73 5.42 -24.93
N SER A 839 0.70 4.71 -24.46
CA SER A 839 -0.03 3.74 -25.29
C SER A 839 -0.73 4.36 -26.51
N ALA A 840 -0.94 5.67 -26.53
CA ALA A 840 -1.52 6.39 -27.67
C ALA A 840 -0.49 7.25 -28.46
N ASP A 841 0.65 7.62 -27.86
CA ASP A 841 1.70 8.39 -28.51
C ASP A 841 2.85 7.47 -28.95
N ILE A 842 2.62 6.72 -30.02
CA ILE A 842 3.60 5.83 -30.65
C ILE A 842 4.44 6.63 -31.66
N ARG A 843 5.73 6.72 -31.44
CA ARG A 843 6.67 7.55 -32.22
C ARG A 843 7.51 6.76 -33.18
N LEU A 844 7.86 5.51 -32.85
CA LEU A 844 8.64 4.63 -33.73
C LEU A 844 7.92 3.29 -33.86
N LYS A 845 7.98 2.72 -35.06
CA LYS A 845 7.35 1.44 -35.40
C LYS A 845 8.33 0.54 -36.13
N GLY A 846 8.37 -0.69 -35.78
CA GLY A 846 9.08 -1.77 -36.42
C GLY A 846 8.23 -3.05 -36.46
N GLN A 847 8.74 -4.10 -37.04
CA GLN A 847 8.07 -5.40 -37.11
C GLN A 847 9.09 -6.52 -37.02
N ILE A 848 8.74 -7.58 -36.38
CA ILE A 848 9.50 -8.83 -36.33
C ILE A 848 8.62 -10.00 -36.70
N ASN A 849 9.21 -11.13 -37.04
CA ASN A 849 8.56 -12.42 -37.15
C ASN A 849 8.76 -13.22 -35.85
N THR A 850 7.79 -14.02 -35.48
CA THR A 850 7.90 -14.97 -34.37
C THR A 850 7.81 -16.39 -34.89
N GLY A 851 8.65 -17.29 -34.36
CA GLY A 851 8.47 -18.71 -34.50
C GLY A 851 7.39 -19.21 -33.55
N GLY A 852 6.43 -20.00 -34.06
CA GLY A 852 5.39 -20.60 -33.22
C GLY A 852 5.99 -21.63 -32.24
N ALA A 853 5.62 -21.57 -30.98
CA ALA A 853 6.07 -22.52 -29.97
C ALA A 853 5.17 -22.53 -28.72
N THR A 854 5.05 -23.68 -28.09
CA THR A 854 4.60 -23.79 -26.70
C THR A 854 5.79 -23.43 -25.79
N VAL A 855 5.67 -22.32 -25.07
CA VAL A 855 6.75 -21.83 -24.19
C VAL A 855 6.62 -22.33 -22.76
N LYS A 856 5.39 -22.72 -22.35
CA LYS A 856 5.13 -23.23 -21.01
C LYS A 856 3.89 -24.12 -21.02
N THR A 857 4.00 -25.33 -20.47
CA THR A 857 2.84 -26.17 -20.15
C THR A 857 2.44 -25.91 -18.71
N THR A 858 1.19 -25.54 -18.51
CA THR A 858 0.69 -25.30 -17.15
C THR A 858 0.15 -26.59 -16.55
N TYR A 859 0.04 -26.62 -15.24
CA TYR A 859 -0.56 -27.75 -14.56
C TYR A 859 -2.05 -27.82 -14.96
N LYS A 860 -2.44 -28.96 -15.51
CA LYS A 860 -3.84 -29.27 -15.72
C LYS A 860 -4.37 -29.78 -14.39
N SER A 861 -5.10 -28.98 -13.64
CA SER A 861 -5.87 -29.51 -12.52
C SER A 861 -6.76 -30.62 -13.10
N ASN A 862 -6.45 -31.87 -12.76
CA ASN A 862 -7.45 -32.89 -12.91
C ASN A 862 -8.62 -32.42 -12.06
N PRO A 863 -9.78 -32.11 -12.67
CA PRO A 863 -10.96 -31.78 -11.87
C PRO A 863 -11.20 -33.02 -11.01
N THR A 864 -10.65 -32.97 -9.77
CA THR A 864 -10.99 -33.95 -8.72
C THR A 864 -12.41 -33.69 -8.24
N GLY A 865 -13.17 -32.98 -9.04
CA GLY A 865 -14.59 -32.76 -8.87
C GLY A 865 -15.38 -33.98 -9.27
N ILE A 866 -16.40 -34.23 -8.54
CA ILE A 866 -17.46 -35.20 -8.74
C ILE A 866 -17.91 -35.32 -10.19
N GLU A 867 -17.92 -34.22 -10.96
CA GLU A 867 -18.32 -34.19 -12.37
C GLU A 867 -17.43 -35.04 -13.26
N SER A 868 -16.11 -35.15 -13.02
CA SER A 868 -15.26 -36.02 -13.82
C SER A 868 -15.37 -37.48 -13.41
N ALA A 869 -15.72 -37.74 -12.16
CA ALA A 869 -15.88 -39.10 -11.64
C ALA A 869 -17.24 -39.71 -12.03
N LEU A 870 -18.28 -38.86 -12.06
CA LEU A 870 -19.63 -39.32 -12.48
C LEU A 870 -19.80 -39.47 -13.99
N ARG A 871 -18.92 -38.89 -14.82
CA ARG A 871 -18.89 -39.09 -16.27
C ARG A 871 -18.20 -40.40 -16.71
N ASN A 872 -17.50 -41.09 -15.78
CA ASN A 872 -16.93 -42.39 -16.06
C ASN A 872 -17.97 -43.47 -15.69
N ASP A 873 -18.59 -44.12 -16.70
CA ASP A 873 -19.60 -45.19 -16.59
C ASP A 873 -19.25 -46.35 -15.63
N LYS A 874 -18.02 -46.38 -15.09
CA LYS A 874 -17.54 -47.38 -14.14
C LYS A 874 -17.87 -47.13 -12.66
N ILE A 875 -18.43 -45.98 -12.29
CA ILE A 875 -18.64 -45.56 -10.87
C ILE A 875 -20.10 -45.60 -10.44
N GLU A 876 -21.07 -45.65 -11.36
CA GLU A 876 -22.51 -45.57 -11.05
C GLU A 876 -23.00 -46.52 -9.95
N GLY A 877 -22.38 -47.69 -9.80
CA GLY A 877 -22.72 -48.69 -8.78
C GLY A 877 -21.93 -48.59 -7.48
N GLU A 878 -20.89 -47.74 -7.39
CA GLU A 878 -20.01 -47.72 -6.23
C GLU A 878 -20.70 -47.06 -5.03
N ARG A 879 -20.38 -47.58 -3.83
CA ARG A 879 -20.85 -47.04 -2.57
C ARG A 879 -20.17 -45.69 -2.26
N VAL A 880 -20.98 -44.75 -1.79
CA VAL A 880 -20.54 -43.43 -1.31
C VAL A 880 -20.44 -43.45 0.21
N TYR A 881 -19.30 -43.12 0.72
CA TYR A 881 -19.05 -43.02 2.16
C TYR A 881 -18.84 -41.55 2.53
N ASN A 882 -19.35 -41.13 3.67
CA ASN A 882 -18.94 -39.87 4.27
C ASN A 882 -17.53 -39.98 4.86
N ILE A 883 -16.95 -38.86 5.30
CA ILE A 883 -15.60 -38.84 5.88
C ILE A 883 -15.46 -39.64 7.17
N ALA A 884 -16.56 -39.98 7.88
CA ALA A 884 -16.58 -40.87 9.03
C ALA A 884 -16.60 -42.35 8.63
N GLY A 885 -16.54 -42.68 7.34
CA GLY A 885 -16.55 -44.06 6.84
C GLY A 885 -17.95 -44.67 6.75
N HIS A 886 -19.02 -43.97 7.02
CA HIS A 886 -20.37 -44.47 6.88
C HIS A 886 -20.84 -44.45 5.43
N CYS A 887 -21.39 -45.54 4.93
CA CYS A 887 -22.04 -45.63 3.63
C CYS A 887 -23.33 -44.78 3.63
N VAL A 888 -23.40 -43.75 2.82
CA VAL A 888 -24.49 -42.77 2.74
C VAL A 888 -25.29 -42.86 1.45
N GLY A 889 -24.88 -43.72 0.54
CA GLY A 889 -25.54 -43.93 -0.75
C GLY A 889 -24.67 -44.63 -1.77
N THR A 890 -25.07 -44.48 -3.03
CA THR A 890 -24.28 -44.93 -4.21
C THR A 890 -23.96 -43.72 -5.09
N ALA A 891 -22.98 -43.80 -5.95
CA ALA A 891 -22.60 -42.73 -6.88
C ALA A 891 -23.79 -42.26 -7.75
N LYS A 892 -24.70 -43.16 -8.09
CA LYS A 892 -25.96 -42.85 -8.80
C LYS A 892 -26.86 -41.85 -8.05
N ASN A 893 -26.85 -41.88 -6.73
CA ASN A 893 -27.68 -41.03 -5.87
C ASN A 893 -26.88 -39.87 -5.26
N PHE A 894 -25.69 -39.65 -5.74
CA PHE A 894 -24.78 -38.65 -5.17
C PHE A 894 -25.38 -37.24 -5.14
N ASP A 895 -26.13 -36.90 -6.21
CA ASP A 895 -26.79 -35.58 -6.32
C ASP A 895 -27.90 -35.33 -5.29
N SER A 896 -28.38 -36.37 -4.62
CA SER A 896 -29.37 -36.27 -3.55
C SER A 896 -28.75 -36.14 -2.15
N LEU A 897 -27.43 -36.35 -2.01
CA LEU A 897 -26.74 -36.26 -0.71
C LEU A 897 -26.56 -34.82 -0.27
N PRO A 898 -26.47 -34.54 1.03
CA PRO A 898 -26.10 -33.22 1.55
C PRO A 898 -24.75 -32.74 1.00
N LYS A 899 -24.46 -31.46 1.10
CA LYS A 899 -23.11 -30.93 0.84
C LYS A 899 -22.11 -31.58 1.81
N GLY A 900 -20.90 -31.83 1.34
CA GLY A 900 -19.86 -32.43 2.20
C GLY A 900 -18.78 -33.16 1.42
N PHE A 901 -17.85 -33.72 2.18
CA PHE A 901 -16.81 -34.60 1.65
C PHE A 901 -17.30 -36.04 1.63
N TYR A 902 -17.01 -36.72 0.51
CA TYR A 902 -17.40 -38.12 0.31
C TYR A 902 -16.23 -38.93 -0.25
N ILE A 903 -16.29 -40.24 -0.07
CA ILE A 903 -15.34 -41.20 -0.62
C ILE A 903 -16.13 -42.13 -1.54
N ILE A 904 -15.70 -42.21 -2.80
CA ILE A 904 -16.26 -43.12 -3.83
C ILE A 904 -15.11 -43.82 -4.52
N GLY A 905 -15.13 -45.14 -4.55
CA GLY A 905 -14.05 -45.92 -5.19
C GLY A 905 -12.67 -45.66 -4.59
N GLY A 906 -12.58 -45.36 -3.29
CA GLY A 906 -11.33 -45.03 -2.60
C GLY A 906 -10.82 -43.61 -2.85
N LYS A 907 -11.51 -42.78 -3.66
CA LYS A 907 -11.17 -41.36 -3.92
C LYS A 907 -12.08 -40.42 -3.16
N LYS A 908 -11.54 -39.27 -2.75
CA LYS A 908 -12.30 -38.21 -2.04
C LYS A 908 -12.99 -37.27 -3.03
N TYR A 909 -14.23 -36.93 -2.73
CA TYR A 909 -15.07 -36.02 -3.53
C TYR A 909 -15.71 -34.96 -2.63
N ILE A 910 -15.90 -33.77 -3.19
CA ILE A 910 -16.60 -32.67 -2.53
C ILE A 910 -17.90 -32.41 -3.27
N LYS A 911 -19.05 -32.50 -2.56
CA LYS A 911 -20.34 -32.09 -3.13
C LYS A 911 -20.62 -30.64 -2.83
N ARG A 912 -20.85 -29.83 -3.88
CA ARG A 912 -21.17 -28.40 -3.84
C ARG A 912 -22.66 -28.14 -4.04
N ILE A 913 -23.13 -26.91 -3.80
CA ILE A 913 -24.42 -26.44 -4.31
C ILE A 913 -24.21 -26.04 -5.78
N ARG A 914 -25.14 -26.37 -6.64
CA ARG A 914 -25.35 -25.70 -7.92
C ARG A 914 -26.03 -24.36 -7.70
#